data_6cc2f5b9d4efa33256c0ae8d26073948
#
_entry.id   6cc2f5b9d4efa33256c0ae8d26073948
#
_cell.length_a   1.000
_cell.length_b   1.000
_cell.length_c   1.000
_cell.angle_alpha   90.00
_cell.angle_beta   90.00
_cell.angle_gamma   90.00
#
_symmetry.space_group_name_H-M   'P 1'
#
loop_
_entity.id
_entity.type
_entity.pdbx_description
1 polymer ?
#
loop_
_entity_poly.entity_id
_entity_poly.type
_entity_poly.pdbx_seq_one_letter_code
_entity_poly.pdbx_strand_id
1 'polypeptide(L)'
;MADEEDDDDIVRNEVAEPLRRAIGERYLTYALSTIMHRALPDARDGLKPVHRRILFAMRRLRLSPDGKFLKSAKISGDTMGDFHPHGDGAIYDAMARLAQDFAVRYPLVDGQGNFGNIDGDNPAASRYTEARLTAFAEALLEGLDEDAVDFRDNYDGRLQEPAVLPAAYPNLLANGAAGIAVGMATNIPPHNLHELIGACLHLIKAPNARDDTLMDYVKGPDFPTGGVIVEPRESMEETYRTGRGAFRLRCKWHREELSRGQYQIIVTEIPYQVQKSKLIEKLAEVIQTKKVPILADVRDESADDIRIVLEPRSKNVDADVLMGMLFRNTDLEVRFSLNMNVLIDGVTPKVCSMKEVLRAFLDHRREVLLRRTAHRLAKIDNRLEVLEGFLIAFLNLDRVIDIIRYDEDPKVALMAEDWDREFPRARDEEDYVSPVGLPLEPDPALTEVQTEAILNMRLRSLRRLEEMELIREKDALEGERADLRDLLSREERQWKKIAAQLKEVRKEFSGPEHRAERLTTFAEAADVDEVPLEAMIDREPVTIVCSQMGWIRAMSGHIDLTRELKYRDGDEGRFVFHAETTDRLMAFASNGRFYTLSVSNLPGGRGMGEPLRLMVDLPNEAEIVALFIHQPGRKQLVASTGGDGFIVAEDEVLAQTRSGKQVLNMKAPAKALVCTPVSGDSVACVGENRKVLVFPLEELPEMTRGKGVRLQRYKDGGLSDVITFTLAEGLSWLDPAGRTRTVTSPELDEWHAKRASAGRMAPRGFPRDNKFT
;
A
#
# COMPACT_ATOMS: atom_id res chain seq x y z
N MET A 1 -30.91 -36.55 67.12
CA MET A 1 -31.68 -36.17 65.95
C MET A 1 -30.74 -35.28 65.16
N ALA A 2 -30.06 -35.88 64.23
CA ALA A 2 -29.16 -35.20 63.28
C ALA A 2 -29.92 -35.08 61.98
N ASP A 3 -30.03 -33.86 61.49
CA ASP A 3 -30.59 -33.57 60.15
C ASP A 3 -29.57 -33.98 59.11
N GLU A 4 -29.99 -34.88 58.26
CA GLU A 4 -29.29 -35.24 57.01
C GLU A 4 -29.57 -34.12 56.00
N GLU A 5 -28.53 -33.39 55.63
CA GLU A 5 -28.55 -32.49 54.49
C GLU A 5 -28.46 -33.35 53.22
N ASP A 6 -29.52 -33.33 52.40
CA ASP A 6 -29.59 -33.84 51.07
C ASP A 6 -28.60 -33.05 50.18
N ASP A 7 -27.46 -33.63 49.89
CA ASP A 7 -26.50 -33.12 48.92
C ASP A 7 -27.04 -33.48 47.49
N ASP A 8 -27.72 -32.53 46.89
CA ASP A 8 -28.26 -32.62 45.53
C ASP A 8 -27.09 -32.81 44.54
N ASP A 9 -26.77 -34.06 44.21
CA ASP A 9 -25.84 -34.49 43.19
C ASP A 9 -26.25 -33.93 41.84
N ILE A 10 -25.80 -32.70 41.53
CA ILE A 10 -25.80 -32.20 40.14
C ILE A 10 -24.88 -33.10 39.33
N VAL A 11 -25.44 -34.10 38.68
CA VAL A 11 -24.77 -34.95 37.68
C VAL A 11 -24.27 -34.02 36.56
N ARG A 12 -23.04 -33.54 36.70
CA ARG A 12 -22.32 -32.92 35.63
C ARG A 12 -22.05 -33.97 34.57
N ASN A 13 -22.80 -33.87 33.48
CA ASN A 13 -22.59 -34.67 32.29
C ASN A 13 -21.26 -34.25 31.63
N GLU A 14 -20.13 -34.66 32.21
CA GLU A 14 -18.78 -34.43 31.69
C GLU A 14 -18.54 -35.37 30.50
N VAL A 15 -18.64 -34.81 29.29
CA VAL A 15 -18.26 -35.50 28.06
C VAL A 15 -16.77 -35.23 27.82
N ALA A 16 -15.94 -36.30 27.99
CA ALA A 16 -14.51 -36.22 27.66
C ALA A 16 -14.32 -36.09 26.15
N GLU A 17 -13.92 -34.90 25.69
CA GLU A 17 -13.59 -34.63 24.28
C GLU A 17 -12.07 -34.46 24.14
N PRO A 18 -11.41 -35.09 23.12
CA PRO A 18 -9.99 -34.88 22.86
C PRO A 18 -9.69 -33.41 22.62
N LEU A 19 -8.77 -32.81 23.37
CA LEU A 19 -8.40 -31.37 23.28
C LEU A 19 -8.09 -30.95 21.86
N ARG A 20 -7.45 -31.78 21.05
CA ARG A 20 -7.15 -31.51 19.64
C ARG A 20 -8.42 -31.31 18.81
N ARG A 21 -9.48 -32.07 19.07
CA ARG A 21 -10.76 -31.97 18.35
C ARG A 21 -11.51 -30.71 18.80
N ALA A 22 -11.62 -30.49 20.10
CA ALA A 22 -12.29 -29.31 20.67
C ALA A 22 -11.64 -28.01 20.23
N ILE A 23 -10.28 -27.94 20.22
CA ILE A 23 -9.55 -26.77 19.71
C ILE A 23 -9.77 -26.63 18.20
N GLY A 24 -9.66 -27.73 17.44
CA GLY A 24 -9.84 -27.69 15.99
C GLY A 24 -11.22 -27.19 15.56
N GLU A 25 -12.29 -27.69 16.17
CA GLU A 25 -13.66 -27.28 15.86
C GLU A 25 -13.93 -25.83 16.26
N ARG A 26 -13.51 -25.40 17.45
CA ARG A 26 -13.67 -24.02 17.92
C ARG A 26 -12.84 -23.03 17.10
N TYR A 27 -11.61 -23.41 16.74
CA TYR A 27 -10.77 -22.58 15.90
C TYR A 27 -11.32 -22.46 14.49
N LEU A 28 -11.88 -23.53 13.92
CA LEU A 28 -12.54 -23.50 12.62
C LEU A 28 -13.77 -22.57 12.65
N THR A 29 -14.61 -22.69 13.68
CA THR A 29 -15.78 -21.82 13.86
C THR A 29 -15.36 -20.34 13.98
N TYR A 30 -14.34 -20.06 14.79
CA TYR A 30 -13.77 -18.72 14.92
C TYR A 30 -13.21 -18.20 13.59
N ALA A 31 -12.44 -19.02 12.87
CA ALA A 31 -11.88 -18.67 11.57
C ALA A 31 -12.96 -18.34 10.54
N LEU A 32 -13.97 -19.19 10.41
CA LEU A 32 -15.11 -18.99 9.51
C LEU A 32 -15.90 -17.71 9.88
N SER A 33 -16.18 -17.48 11.15
CA SER A 33 -16.83 -16.27 11.62
C SER A 33 -16.01 -15.01 11.30
N THR A 34 -14.69 -15.06 11.51
CA THR A 34 -13.81 -13.94 11.21
C THR A 34 -13.73 -13.65 9.71
N ILE A 35 -13.77 -14.68 8.88
CA ILE A 35 -13.75 -14.55 7.41
C ILE A 35 -15.06 -13.97 6.91
N MET A 36 -16.19 -14.61 7.23
CA MET A 36 -17.51 -14.31 6.63
C MET A 36 -18.20 -13.12 7.30
N HIS A 37 -18.01 -12.92 8.61
CA HIS A 37 -18.80 -11.94 9.36
C HIS A 37 -18.01 -10.76 9.91
N ARG A 38 -16.72 -10.60 9.51
CA ARG A 38 -15.89 -9.52 10.04
C ARG A 38 -14.95 -8.87 9.03
N ALA A 39 -14.09 -9.67 8.38
CA ALA A 39 -12.92 -9.12 7.71
C ALA A 39 -13.09 -8.90 6.21
N LEU A 40 -13.77 -9.80 5.50
CA LEU A 40 -13.93 -9.73 4.06
C LEU A 40 -15.18 -8.94 3.68
N PRO A 41 -15.10 -8.08 2.65
CA PRO A 41 -16.26 -7.40 2.07
C PRO A 41 -17.04 -8.33 1.15
N ASP A 42 -18.35 -8.08 1.03
CA ASP A 42 -19.20 -8.71 0.02
C ASP A 42 -18.91 -8.09 -1.36
N ALA A 43 -18.77 -8.91 -2.39
CA ALA A 43 -18.47 -8.45 -3.74
C ALA A 43 -19.58 -7.57 -4.33
N ARG A 44 -20.83 -7.72 -3.87
CA ARG A 44 -22.03 -7.07 -4.39
C ARG A 44 -22.14 -5.61 -3.95
N ASP A 45 -21.98 -5.32 -2.64
CA ASP A 45 -22.10 -3.97 -2.06
C ASP A 45 -20.78 -3.39 -1.54
N GLY A 46 -19.72 -4.20 -1.51
CA GLY A 46 -18.38 -3.76 -1.06
C GLY A 46 -18.25 -3.51 0.43
N LEU A 47 -19.23 -3.91 1.24
CA LEU A 47 -19.28 -3.58 2.65
C LEU A 47 -18.95 -4.79 3.52
N LYS A 48 -18.29 -4.51 4.64
CA LYS A 48 -18.20 -5.41 5.75
C LYS A 48 -19.49 -5.32 6.58
N PRO A 49 -19.83 -6.35 7.37
CA PRO A 49 -21.04 -6.32 8.17
C PRO A 49 -21.18 -5.09 9.08
N VAL A 50 -20.09 -4.63 9.72
CA VAL A 50 -20.13 -3.43 10.56
C VAL A 50 -20.51 -2.17 9.79
N HIS A 51 -19.96 -1.97 8.59
CA HIS A 51 -20.25 -0.80 7.74
C HIS A 51 -21.72 -0.84 7.27
N ARG A 52 -22.18 -2.00 6.81
CA ARG A 52 -23.58 -2.19 6.38
C ARG A 52 -24.58 -1.88 7.51
N ARG A 53 -24.28 -2.35 8.72
CA ARG A 53 -25.12 -2.12 9.92
C ARG A 53 -25.12 -0.67 10.35
N ILE A 54 -24.00 0.04 10.26
CA ILE A 54 -23.92 1.48 10.54
C ILE A 54 -24.82 2.25 9.56
N LEU A 55 -24.68 2.04 8.25
CA LEU A 55 -25.49 2.74 7.24
C LEU A 55 -26.98 2.40 7.39
N PHE A 56 -27.32 1.15 7.68
CA PHE A 56 -28.70 0.74 7.91
C PHE A 56 -29.30 1.38 9.18
N ALA A 57 -28.55 1.44 10.28
CA ALA A 57 -28.96 2.12 11.51
C ALA A 57 -29.18 3.63 11.26
N MET A 58 -28.29 4.28 10.52
CA MET A 58 -28.43 5.69 10.14
C MET A 58 -29.68 5.93 9.28
N ARG A 59 -30.00 5.03 8.33
CA ARG A 59 -31.25 5.10 7.55
C ARG A 59 -32.48 4.97 8.45
N ARG A 60 -32.51 4.02 9.39
CA ARG A 60 -33.61 3.87 10.36
C ARG A 60 -33.79 5.12 11.21
N LEU A 61 -32.70 5.80 11.57
CA LEU A 61 -32.72 7.08 12.26
C LEU A 61 -33.08 8.27 11.35
N ARG A 62 -33.35 8.03 10.06
CA ARG A 62 -33.73 9.04 9.05
C ARG A 62 -32.70 10.15 8.89
N LEU A 63 -31.41 9.78 8.89
CA LEU A 63 -30.29 10.70 8.73
C LEU A 63 -29.94 10.87 7.24
N SER A 64 -30.85 11.49 6.46
CA SER A 64 -30.62 11.80 5.04
C SER A 64 -29.55 12.90 4.85
N PRO A 65 -28.96 13.06 3.66
CA PRO A 65 -27.97 14.09 3.33
C PRO A 65 -28.47 15.53 3.63
N ASP A 66 -29.76 15.79 3.39
CA ASP A 66 -30.38 17.08 3.66
C ASP A 66 -30.94 17.18 5.10
N GLY A 67 -30.84 16.09 5.87
CA GLY A 67 -31.36 15.99 7.22
C GLY A 67 -30.48 16.68 8.26
N LYS A 68 -30.92 16.57 9.53
CA LYS A 68 -30.15 17.06 10.68
C LYS A 68 -29.05 16.08 11.04
N PHE A 69 -27.91 16.60 11.49
CA PHE A 69 -26.88 15.80 12.13
C PHE A 69 -27.35 15.21 13.47
N LEU A 70 -26.87 14.04 13.81
CA LEU A 70 -27.12 13.36 15.08
C LEU A 70 -25.79 13.02 15.74
N LYS A 71 -25.74 13.05 17.08
CA LYS A 71 -24.53 12.66 17.84
C LYS A 71 -24.05 11.27 17.45
N SER A 72 -22.76 11.16 17.15
CA SER A 72 -22.12 9.90 16.79
C SER A 72 -22.29 8.80 17.84
N ALA A 73 -22.29 9.21 19.13
CA ALA A 73 -22.54 8.29 20.23
C ALA A 73 -23.94 7.63 20.16
N LYS A 74 -24.97 8.35 19.68
CA LYS A 74 -26.32 7.77 19.49
C LYS A 74 -26.31 6.77 18.35
N ILE A 75 -25.69 7.11 17.22
CA ILE A 75 -25.59 6.21 16.05
C ILE A 75 -24.86 4.93 16.42
N SER A 76 -23.70 5.05 17.09
CA SER A 76 -22.91 3.88 17.52
C SER A 76 -23.67 3.04 18.56
N GLY A 77 -24.40 3.69 19.47
CA GLY A 77 -25.20 3.02 20.49
C GLY A 77 -26.35 2.20 19.88
N ASP A 78 -27.12 2.78 18.95
CA ASP A 78 -28.21 2.07 18.27
C ASP A 78 -27.67 0.94 17.38
N THR A 79 -26.56 1.18 16.66
CA THR A 79 -25.89 0.14 15.89
C THR A 79 -25.46 -1.03 16.76
N MET A 80 -24.89 -0.76 17.94
CA MET A 80 -24.44 -1.77 18.88
C MET A 80 -25.63 -2.53 19.47
N GLY A 81 -26.65 -1.81 19.94
CA GLY A 81 -27.80 -2.40 20.62
C GLY A 81 -28.69 -3.22 19.68
N ASP A 82 -28.91 -2.73 18.46
CA ASP A 82 -29.86 -3.35 17.53
C ASP A 82 -29.21 -4.40 16.61
N PHE A 83 -27.95 -4.22 16.17
CA PHE A 83 -27.39 -5.01 15.07
C PHE A 83 -26.00 -5.59 15.27
N HIS A 84 -25.11 -4.89 16.02
CA HIS A 84 -23.70 -5.26 16.07
C HIS A 84 -23.20 -5.41 17.52
N PRO A 85 -23.25 -6.63 18.09
CA PRO A 85 -22.95 -6.89 19.51
C PRO A 85 -21.44 -6.85 19.79
N HIS A 86 -20.80 -5.71 19.51
CA HIS A 86 -19.39 -5.44 19.76
C HIS A 86 -19.21 -4.06 20.41
N GLY A 87 -17.99 -3.75 20.88
CA GLY A 87 -17.73 -2.48 21.56
C GLY A 87 -18.06 -1.25 20.70
N ASP A 88 -18.71 -0.25 21.33
CA ASP A 88 -19.11 1.01 20.73
C ASP A 88 -17.96 1.80 20.10
N GLY A 89 -16.77 1.74 20.72
CA GLY A 89 -15.56 2.37 20.20
C GLY A 89 -15.16 1.82 18.81
N ALA A 90 -15.23 0.50 18.62
CA ALA A 90 -14.91 -0.11 17.32
C ALA A 90 -15.92 0.28 16.22
N ILE A 91 -17.20 0.43 16.60
CA ILE A 91 -18.26 0.89 15.68
C ILE A 91 -18.02 2.35 15.33
N TYR A 92 -17.70 3.19 16.31
CA TYR A 92 -17.38 4.59 16.09
C TYR A 92 -16.15 4.77 15.20
N ASP A 93 -15.07 4.02 15.43
CA ASP A 93 -13.87 4.06 14.60
C ASP A 93 -14.15 3.66 13.14
N ALA A 94 -15.01 2.65 12.94
CA ALA A 94 -15.45 2.27 11.61
C ALA A 94 -16.26 3.37 10.93
N MET A 95 -17.20 4.00 11.66
CA MET A 95 -17.99 5.13 11.17
C MET A 95 -17.12 6.34 10.85
N ALA A 96 -16.14 6.66 11.71
CA ALA A 96 -15.22 7.76 11.52
C ALA A 96 -14.41 7.58 10.23
N ARG A 97 -13.93 6.37 9.92
CA ARG A 97 -13.23 6.09 8.67
C ARG A 97 -14.11 6.31 7.43
N LEU A 98 -15.41 6.02 7.52
CA LEU A 98 -16.34 6.28 6.41
C LEU A 98 -16.60 7.78 6.19
N ALA A 99 -16.25 8.63 7.15
CA ALA A 99 -16.36 10.10 7.06
C ALA A 99 -15.04 10.78 6.64
N GLN A 100 -13.89 10.09 6.74
CA GLN A 100 -12.58 10.66 6.44
C GLN A 100 -12.35 10.74 4.93
N ASP A 101 -12.20 11.92 4.41
CA ASP A 101 -12.03 12.19 2.98
C ASP A 101 -10.63 11.85 2.45
N PHE A 102 -9.66 11.63 3.35
CA PHE A 102 -8.33 11.11 3.05
C PHE A 102 -8.23 9.58 3.19
N ALA A 103 -9.25 8.92 3.79
CA ALA A 103 -9.28 7.47 3.98
C ALA A 103 -10.14 6.74 2.96
N VAL A 104 -11.25 7.36 2.50
CA VAL A 104 -12.16 6.80 1.51
C VAL A 104 -12.32 7.76 0.33
N ARG A 105 -12.43 7.21 -0.87
CA ARG A 105 -12.51 8.02 -2.11
C ARG A 105 -13.86 8.75 -2.21
N TYR A 106 -14.93 8.10 -1.77
CA TYR A 106 -16.30 8.60 -1.76
C TYR A 106 -16.88 8.39 -0.36
N PRO A 107 -16.79 9.38 0.53
CA PRO A 107 -17.29 9.25 1.90
C PRO A 107 -18.76 8.85 1.94
N LEU A 108 -19.09 7.89 2.82
CA LEU A 108 -20.45 7.41 3.03
C LEU A 108 -21.13 8.08 4.24
N VAL A 109 -20.34 8.71 5.09
CA VAL A 109 -20.78 9.46 6.26
C VAL A 109 -20.34 10.90 6.11
N ASP A 110 -21.28 11.83 6.28
CA ASP A 110 -21.02 13.26 6.40
C ASP A 110 -20.86 13.58 7.89
N GLY A 111 -19.64 13.97 8.29
CA GLY A 111 -19.25 14.19 9.68
C GLY A 111 -19.15 15.67 10.03
N GLN A 112 -19.69 16.06 11.19
CA GLN A 112 -19.51 17.39 11.76
C GLN A 112 -18.70 17.29 13.04
N GLY A 113 -17.59 18.05 13.11
CA GLY A 113 -16.62 18.02 14.21
C GLY A 113 -15.30 17.38 13.76
N ASN A 114 -14.46 17.01 14.73
CA ASN A 114 -13.15 16.40 14.45
C ASN A 114 -13.26 14.88 14.29
N PHE A 115 -13.15 14.42 13.05
CA PHE A 115 -13.09 12.99 12.68
C PHE A 115 -11.65 12.49 12.41
N GLY A 116 -10.63 13.19 12.91
CA GLY A 116 -9.22 12.90 12.63
C GLY A 116 -8.70 13.66 11.43
N ASN A 117 -7.40 13.54 11.18
CA ASN A 117 -6.72 14.24 10.09
C ASN A 117 -5.63 13.38 9.44
N ILE A 118 -5.04 13.89 8.38
CA ILE A 118 -3.97 13.22 7.63
C ILE A 118 -2.64 13.16 8.42
N ASP A 119 -2.47 13.95 9.48
CA ASP A 119 -1.33 13.88 10.39
C ASP A 119 -1.34 12.63 11.25
N GLY A 120 -2.50 11.97 11.35
CA GLY A 120 -2.67 10.75 12.13
C GLY A 120 -3.30 10.98 13.49
N ASP A 121 -3.88 12.17 13.74
CA ASP A 121 -4.67 12.43 14.94
C ASP A 121 -5.94 11.61 14.92
N ASN A 122 -6.30 11.10 16.08
CA ASN A 122 -7.52 10.33 16.26
C ASN A 122 -8.77 11.23 16.23
N PRO A 123 -9.93 10.67 15.83
CA PRO A 123 -11.21 11.34 15.98
C PRO A 123 -11.46 11.78 17.43
N ALA A 124 -12.16 12.89 17.60
CA ALA A 124 -12.66 13.29 18.91
C ALA A 124 -13.65 12.25 19.45
N ALA A 125 -13.87 12.20 20.77
CA ALA A 125 -14.81 11.25 21.35
C ALA A 125 -16.22 11.41 20.75
N SER A 126 -16.93 10.29 20.53
CA SER A 126 -18.22 10.19 19.82
C SER A 126 -19.33 11.11 20.35
N ARG A 127 -19.22 11.55 21.63
CA ARG A 127 -20.15 12.52 22.25
C ARG A 127 -19.99 13.95 21.73
N TYR A 128 -18.84 14.28 21.09
CA TYR A 128 -18.56 15.61 20.53
C TYR A 128 -18.84 15.71 19.05
N THR A 129 -18.73 14.60 18.31
CA THR A 129 -18.96 14.56 16.87
C THR A 129 -20.42 14.25 16.53
N GLU A 130 -20.85 14.67 15.35
CA GLU A 130 -22.17 14.42 14.80
C GLU A 130 -22.04 13.90 13.38
N ALA A 131 -23.01 13.11 12.93
CA ALA A 131 -22.95 12.51 11.61
C ALA A 131 -24.33 12.37 10.95
N ARG A 132 -24.34 12.26 9.63
CA ARG A 132 -25.48 11.91 8.78
C ARG A 132 -24.98 11.14 7.55
N LEU A 133 -25.91 10.60 6.73
CA LEU A 133 -25.55 9.93 5.48
C LEU A 133 -25.14 10.95 4.41
N THR A 134 -24.31 10.51 3.47
CA THR A 134 -24.03 11.24 2.23
C THR A 134 -24.94 10.76 1.10
N ALA A 135 -24.96 11.49 -0.03
CA ALA A 135 -25.64 11.06 -1.24
C ALA A 135 -25.13 9.70 -1.76
N PHE A 136 -23.82 9.45 -1.63
CA PHE A 136 -23.23 8.15 -1.97
C PHE A 136 -23.78 7.00 -1.11
N ALA A 137 -24.01 7.24 0.16
CA ALA A 137 -24.61 6.23 1.04
C ALA A 137 -26.10 6.01 0.73
N GLU A 138 -26.86 7.06 0.39
CA GLU A 138 -28.24 6.93 -0.05
C GLU A 138 -28.35 6.10 -1.33
N ALA A 139 -27.46 6.32 -2.30
CA ALA A 139 -27.42 5.51 -3.52
C ALA A 139 -27.13 4.02 -3.25
N LEU A 140 -26.42 3.68 -2.15
CA LEU A 140 -26.26 2.28 -1.74
C LEU A 140 -27.52 1.69 -1.09
N LEU A 141 -28.33 2.51 -0.46
CA LEU A 141 -29.53 2.13 0.31
C LEU A 141 -30.83 2.25 -0.51
N GLU A 142 -30.76 2.80 -1.73
CA GLU A 142 -31.93 3.06 -2.57
C GLU A 142 -32.73 1.80 -2.89
N GLY A 143 -34.03 1.83 -2.65
CA GLY A 143 -34.95 0.73 -2.93
C GLY A 143 -34.99 -0.35 -1.84
N LEU A 144 -34.35 -0.15 -0.68
CA LEU A 144 -34.31 -1.12 0.41
C LEU A 144 -35.73 -1.48 0.92
N ASP A 145 -36.71 -0.54 0.86
CA ASP A 145 -38.09 -0.74 1.27
C ASP A 145 -38.97 -1.38 0.14
N GLU A 146 -38.35 -1.75 -0.96
CA GLU A 146 -39.02 -2.28 -2.16
C GLU A 146 -38.70 -3.77 -2.41
N ASP A 147 -38.45 -4.52 -1.34
CA ASP A 147 -38.06 -5.94 -1.40
C ASP A 147 -36.81 -6.20 -2.29
N ALA A 148 -35.90 -5.22 -2.36
CA ALA A 148 -34.76 -5.26 -3.26
C ALA A 148 -33.74 -6.34 -2.91
N VAL A 149 -33.63 -6.70 -1.63
CA VAL A 149 -32.64 -7.64 -1.08
C VAL A 149 -33.24 -8.46 0.06
N ASP A 150 -32.58 -9.57 0.39
CA ASP A 150 -32.98 -10.39 1.53
C ASP A 150 -32.65 -9.72 2.85
N PHE A 151 -33.55 -9.91 3.80
CA PHE A 151 -33.36 -9.57 5.21
C PHE A 151 -33.12 -10.84 6.01
N ARG A 152 -32.35 -10.73 7.06
CA ARG A 152 -32.10 -11.79 8.04
C ARG A 152 -32.30 -11.26 9.43
N ASP A 153 -32.56 -12.16 10.37
CA ASP A 153 -32.67 -11.78 11.77
C ASP A 153 -31.33 -11.23 12.29
N ASN A 154 -31.43 -10.23 13.16
CA ASN A 154 -30.30 -9.72 13.88
C ASN A 154 -29.79 -10.75 14.92
N TYR A 155 -28.78 -10.39 15.71
CA TYR A 155 -28.13 -11.32 16.64
C TYR A 155 -29.05 -11.87 17.76
N ASP A 156 -30.15 -11.19 18.10
CA ASP A 156 -31.10 -11.59 19.15
C ASP A 156 -32.49 -12.00 18.59
N GLY A 157 -32.67 -11.98 17.27
CA GLY A 157 -33.90 -12.37 16.59
C GLY A 157 -35.09 -11.41 16.77
N ARG A 158 -34.85 -10.18 17.29
CA ARG A 158 -35.92 -9.20 17.53
C ARG A 158 -36.14 -8.26 16.35
N LEU A 159 -35.12 -8.03 15.59
CA LEU A 159 -35.13 -7.12 14.45
C LEU A 159 -34.53 -7.84 13.24
N GLN A 160 -34.75 -7.25 12.07
CA GLN A 160 -34.15 -7.73 10.83
C GLN A 160 -33.15 -6.72 10.29
N GLU A 161 -32.10 -7.23 9.67
CA GLU A 161 -31.08 -6.45 9.00
C GLU A 161 -30.92 -6.94 7.53
N PRO A 162 -30.56 -6.06 6.57
CA PRO A 162 -30.33 -6.50 5.20
C PRO A 162 -29.07 -7.38 5.12
N ALA A 163 -29.19 -8.49 4.40
CA ALA A 163 -28.03 -9.38 4.15
C ALA A 163 -26.97 -8.69 3.28
N VAL A 164 -27.40 -7.85 2.35
CA VAL A 164 -26.60 -7.03 1.43
C VAL A 164 -27.38 -5.75 1.11
N LEU A 165 -26.71 -4.66 0.73
CA LEU A 165 -27.41 -3.45 0.26
C LEU A 165 -27.68 -3.51 -1.25
N PRO A 166 -28.71 -2.78 -1.75
CA PRO A 166 -29.05 -2.74 -3.18
C PRO A 166 -27.92 -2.21 -4.08
N ALA A 167 -27.10 -1.27 -3.58
CA ALA A 167 -25.90 -0.73 -4.18
C ALA A 167 -26.07 -0.22 -5.63
N ALA A 168 -26.37 1.05 -5.83
CA ALA A 168 -26.55 1.63 -7.16
C ALA A 168 -25.25 1.73 -8.00
N TYR A 169 -24.09 1.62 -7.35
CA TYR A 169 -22.75 1.69 -7.99
C TYR A 169 -21.81 0.66 -7.37
N PRO A 170 -20.70 0.27 -8.06
CA PRO A 170 -19.75 -0.76 -7.60
C PRO A 170 -18.86 -0.26 -6.47
N ASN A 171 -19.42 -0.12 -5.26
CA ASN A 171 -18.78 0.47 -4.09
C ASN A 171 -17.49 -0.24 -3.68
N LEU A 172 -17.40 -1.58 -3.84
CA LEU A 172 -16.19 -2.32 -3.50
C LEU A 172 -14.95 -1.76 -4.19
N LEU A 173 -15.04 -1.49 -5.48
CA LEU A 173 -13.93 -0.92 -6.25
C LEU A 173 -13.87 0.60 -6.12
N ALA A 174 -15.01 1.28 -5.94
CA ALA A 174 -15.05 2.73 -5.79
C ALA A 174 -14.33 3.20 -4.51
N ASN A 175 -14.58 2.57 -3.38
CA ASN A 175 -13.98 2.92 -2.09
C ASN A 175 -12.85 1.99 -1.64
N GLY A 176 -12.71 0.83 -2.30
CA GLY A 176 -11.77 -0.19 -1.86
C GLY A 176 -12.18 -0.87 -0.55
N ALA A 177 -11.36 -1.78 -0.09
CA ALA A 177 -11.52 -2.45 1.21
C ALA A 177 -10.18 -3.01 1.69
N ALA A 178 -9.93 -2.97 3.00
CA ALA A 178 -8.78 -3.62 3.62
C ALA A 178 -9.24 -4.41 4.84
N GLY A 179 -8.73 -5.63 5.03
CA GLY A 179 -9.09 -6.48 6.16
C GLY A 179 -8.17 -7.67 6.32
N ILE A 180 -8.02 -8.11 7.57
CA ILE A 180 -7.19 -9.26 7.94
C ILE A 180 -8.10 -10.29 8.61
N ALA A 181 -8.18 -11.49 8.01
CA ALA A 181 -8.88 -12.64 8.55
C ALA A 181 -7.89 -13.74 8.95
N VAL A 182 -8.40 -14.88 9.41
CA VAL A 182 -7.57 -16.06 9.71
C VAL A 182 -7.16 -16.73 8.40
N GLY A 183 -5.87 -16.77 8.12
CA GLY A 183 -5.31 -17.41 6.93
C GLY A 183 -5.50 -16.67 5.60
N MET A 184 -6.19 -15.53 5.60
CA MET A 184 -6.39 -14.71 4.39
C MET A 184 -6.57 -13.22 4.73
N ALA A 185 -6.26 -12.37 3.76
CA ALA A 185 -6.42 -10.92 3.88
C ALA A 185 -7.04 -10.38 2.59
N THR A 186 -7.66 -9.22 2.68
CA THR A 186 -8.09 -8.42 1.55
C THR A 186 -7.46 -7.05 1.60
N ASN A 187 -7.06 -6.52 0.46
CA ASN A 187 -6.56 -5.16 0.31
C ASN A 187 -6.84 -4.68 -1.11
N ILE A 188 -7.87 -3.89 -1.27
CA ILE A 188 -8.40 -3.44 -2.56
C ILE A 188 -8.30 -1.91 -2.57
N PRO A 189 -7.56 -1.32 -3.53
CA PRO A 189 -7.48 0.13 -3.65
C PRO A 189 -8.79 0.73 -4.17
N PRO A 190 -9.07 2.00 -3.87
CA PRO A 190 -10.19 2.73 -4.45
C PRO A 190 -9.92 3.07 -5.93
N HIS A 191 -11.00 3.30 -6.69
CA HIS A 191 -10.98 3.63 -8.12
C HIS A 191 -11.95 4.75 -8.45
N ASN A 192 -11.75 5.38 -9.59
CA ASN A 192 -12.65 6.42 -10.07
C ASN A 192 -14.01 5.84 -10.47
N LEU A 193 -15.09 6.39 -9.90
CA LEU A 193 -16.45 5.91 -10.12
C LEU A 193 -16.89 6.00 -11.59
N HIS A 194 -16.51 7.06 -12.29
CA HIS A 194 -16.88 7.26 -13.70
C HIS A 194 -16.19 6.25 -14.63
N GLU A 195 -14.95 5.88 -14.30
CA GLU A 195 -14.21 4.82 -15.00
C GLU A 195 -14.85 3.45 -14.75
N LEU A 196 -15.21 3.15 -13.50
CA LEU A 196 -15.88 1.90 -13.14
C LEU A 196 -17.23 1.75 -13.82
N ILE A 197 -18.04 2.82 -13.85
CA ILE A 197 -19.30 2.81 -14.59
C ILE A 197 -19.05 2.61 -16.09
N GLY A 198 -18.01 3.23 -16.65
CA GLY A 198 -17.59 2.97 -18.03
C GLY A 198 -17.30 1.51 -18.31
N ALA A 199 -16.55 0.83 -17.43
CA ALA A 199 -16.26 -0.60 -17.51
C ALA A 199 -17.53 -1.47 -17.36
N CYS A 200 -18.43 -1.13 -16.42
CA CYS A 200 -19.72 -1.80 -16.27
C CYS A 200 -20.56 -1.72 -17.55
N LEU A 201 -20.68 -0.53 -18.16
CA LEU A 201 -21.39 -0.32 -19.41
C LEU A 201 -20.76 -1.11 -20.58
N HIS A 202 -19.43 -1.24 -20.59
CA HIS A 202 -18.74 -2.09 -21.57
C HIS A 202 -19.07 -3.57 -21.36
N LEU A 203 -19.04 -4.08 -20.12
CA LEU A 203 -19.38 -5.46 -19.79
C LEU A 203 -20.83 -5.81 -20.09
N ILE A 204 -21.78 -4.86 -19.95
CA ILE A 204 -23.18 -5.06 -20.38
C ILE A 204 -23.29 -5.25 -21.90
N LYS A 205 -22.53 -4.48 -22.68
CA LYS A 205 -22.53 -4.59 -24.15
C LYS A 205 -21.76 -5.81 -24.65
N ALA A 206 -20.67 -6.16 -23.99
CA ALA A 206 -19.76 -7.24 -24.36
C ALA A 206 -19.50 -8.15 -23.15
N PRO A 207 -20.41 -9.05 -22.78
CA PRO A 207 -20.30 -9.91 -21.59
C PRO A 207 -19.02 -10.76 -21.55
N ASN A 208 -18.50 -11.12 -22.73
CA ASN A 208 -17.28 -11.92 -22.89
C ASN A 208 -16.02 -11.07 -23.19
N ALA A 209 -16.08 -9.75 -22.93
CA ALA A 209 -14.91 -8.88 -23.09
C ALA A 209 -13.69 -9.46 -22.37
N ARG A 210 -12.50 -9.29 -22.97
CA ARG A 210 -11.24 -9.70 -22.33
C ARG A 210 -10.87 -8.74 -21.22
N ASP A 211 -10.06 -9.21 -20.26
CA ASP A 211 -9.65 -8.41 -19.09
C ASP A 211 -8.84 -7.16 -19.49
N ASP A 212 -8.01 -7.27 -20.55
CA ASP A 212 -7.22 -6.17 -21.09
C ASP A 212 -8.09 -4.98 -21.57
N THR A 213 -9.27 -5.25 -22.16
CA THR A 213 -10.18 -4.20 -22.63
C THR A 213 -10.82 -3.38 -21.50
N LEU A 214 -10.85 -3.90 -20.27
CA LEU A 214 -11.36 -3.16 -19.12
C LEU A 214 -10.39 -2.03 -18.72
N MET A 215 -9.09 -2.20 -18.96
CA MET A 215 -8.06 -1.19 -18.70
C MET A 215 -8.16 0.04 -19.63
N ASP A 216 -8.94 -0.03 -20.69
CA ASP A 216 -9.24 1.15 -21.51
C ASP A 216 -10.23 2.08 -20.80
N TYR A 217 -11.04 1.55 -19.90
CA TYR A 217 -12.01 2.29 -19.09
C TYR A 217 -11.46 2.60 -17.69
N VAL A 218 -10.90 1.61 -16.99
CA VAL A 218 -10.32 1.76 -15.63
C VAL A 218 -8.82 1.86 -15.76
N LYS A 219 -8.29 3.05 -15.65
CA LYS A 219 -6.86 3.32 -15.85
C LYS A 219 -5.99 2.77 -14.72
N GLY A 220 -6.54 2.56 -13.54
CA GLY A 220 -5.85 2.09 -12.34
C GLY A 220 -6.49 2.62 -11.06
N PRO A 221 -5.87 2.42 -9.88
CA PRO A 221 -6.34 2.98 -8.63
C PRO A 221 -6.47 4.51 -8.69
N ASP A 222 -7.41 5.05 -7.90
CA ASP A 222 -7.65 6.48 -7.75
C ASP A 222 -7.76 6.80 -6.25
N PHE A 223 -6.61 7.12 -5.65
CA PHE A 223 -6.51 7.30 -4.21
C PHE A 223 -7.05 8.67 -3.76
N PRO A 224 -7.71 8.77 -2.60
CA PRO A 224 -8.28 10.01 -2.10
C PRO A 224 -7.23 11.09 -1.82
N THR A 225 -5.99 10.70 -1.53
CA THR A 225 -4.85 11.61 -1.31
C THR A 225 -4.07 11.93 -2.59
N GLY A 226 -4.55 11.49 -3.76
CA GLY A 226 -3.87 11.72 -5.03
C GLY A 226 -2.62 10.87 -5.22
N GLY A 227 -1.52 11.52 -5.56
CA GLY A 227 -0.23 10.88 -5.82
C GLY A 227 -0.02 10.44 -7.27
N VAL A 228 1.11 9.78 -7.51
CA VAL A 228 1.56 9.35 -8.84
C VAL A 228 1.84 7.85 -8.85
N ILE A 229 1.12 7.09 -9.67
CA ILE A 229 1.40 5.66 -9.88
C ILE A 229 2.50 5.52 -10.91
N VAL A 230 3.54 4.74 -10.56
CA VAL A 230 4.72 4.49 -11.41
C VAL A 230 4.85 2.99 -11.73
N GLU A 231 3.77 2.39 -12.15
CA GLU A 231 3.70 0.96 -12.48
C GLU A 231 3.45 0.79 -13.98
N PRO A 232 4.17 -0.10 -14.70
CA PRO A 232 3.90 -0.40 -16.11
C PRO A 232 2.48 -0.91 -16.33
N ARG A 233 1.87 -0.56 -17.47
CA ARG A 233 0.51 -0.97 -17.82
C ARG A 233 0.34 -2.49 -17.80
N GLU A 234 1.29 -3.22 -18.33
CA GLU A 234 1.28 -4.69 -18.37
C GLU A 234 1.25 -5.31 -16.96
N SER A 235 1.98 -4.72 -16.01
CA SER A 235 1.99 -5.14 -14.61
C SER A 235 0.63 -4.89 -13.95
N MET A 236 0.00 -3.74 -14.26
CA MET A 236 -1.35 -3.43 -13.76
C MET A 236 -2.41 -4.36 -14.35
N GLU A 237 -2.35 -4.67 -15.65
CA GLU A 237 -3.23 -5.63 -16.32
C GLU A 237 -3.14 -7.01 -15.67
N GLU A 238 -1.94 -7.52 -15.45
CA GLU A 238 -1.72 -8.80 -14.76
C GLU A 238 -2.24 -8.77 -13.33
N THR A 239 -2.02 -7.67 -12.61
CA THR A 239 -2.50 -7.46 -11.24
C THR A 239 -4.03 -7.52 -11.16
N TYR A 240 -4.75 -6.88 -12.07
CA TYR A 240 -6.21 -6.93 -12.11
C TYR A 240 -6.77 -8.25 -12.63
N ARG A 241 -6.05 -8.92 -13.53
CA ARG A 241 -6.43 -10.23 -14.06
C ARG A 241 -6.32 -11.34 -13.00
N THR A 242 -5.27 -11.29 -12.19
CA THR A 242 -5.03 -12.30 -11.14
C THR A 242 -5.68 -11.97 -9.80
N GLY A 243 -6.11 -10.70 -9.60
CA GLY A 243 -6.56 -10.20 -8.31
C GLY A 243 -5.47 -10.08 -7.25
N ARG A 244 -4.19 -10.19 -7.65
CA ARG A 244 -3.02 -10.09 -6.78
C ARG A 244 -1.89 -9.33 -7.46
N GLY A 245 -1.24 -8.45 -6.71
CA GLY A 245 -0.12 -7.67 -7.20
C GLY A 245 0.19 -6.49 -6.30
N ALA A 246 0.78 -5.46 -6.85
CA ALA A 246 1.04 -4.23 -6.11
C ALA A 246 1.21 -3.05 -7.07
N PHE A 247 0.94 -1.85 -6.55
CA PHE A 247 1.13 -0.58 -7.24
C PHE A 247 2.15 0.25 -6.49
N ARG A 248 3.13 0.82 -7.18
CA ARG A 248 4.05 1.81 -6.62
C ARG A 248 3.40 3.17 -6.70
N LEU A 249 3.19 3.79 -5.55
CA LEU A 249 2.58 5.10 -5.42
C LEU A 249 3.59 6.08 -4.84
N ARG A 250 3.89 7.15 -5.57
CA ARG A 250 4.76 8.25 -5.18
C ARG A 250 3.95 9.46 -4.75
N CYS A 251 4.56 10.29 -3.91
CA CYS A 251 4.08 11.64 -3.65
C CYS A 251 4.05 12.46 -4.95
N LYS A 252 3.23 13.50 -4.98
CA LYS A 252 3.29 14.51 -6.02
C LYS A 252 4.10 15.70 -5.52
N TRP A 253 5.00 16.17 -6.35
CA TRP A 253 5.90 17.25 -6.00
C TRP A 253 6.20 18.15 -7.19
N HIS A 254 6.69 19.34 -6.91
CA HIS A 254 7.20 20.27 -7.92
C HIS A 254 8.39 21.04 -7.36
N ARG A 255 9.18 21.60 -8.26
CA ARG A 255 10.29 22.49 -7.93
C ARG A 255 9.79 23.93 -7.90
N GLU A 256 10.16 24.67 -6.84
CA GLU A 256 9.88 26.08 -6.67
C GLU A 256 11.20 26.84 -6.67
N GLU A 257 11.33 27.80 -7.61
CA GLU A 257 12.55 28.61 -7.75
C GLU A 257 12.57 29.73 -6.71
N LEU A 258 13.73 29.90 -6.06
CA LEU A 258 14.00 30.96 -5.09
C LEU A 258 14.95 32.00 -5.66
N SER A 259 15.18 33.07 -4.90
CA SER A 259 16.15 34.10 -5.27
C SER A 259 17.58 33.55 -5.39
N ARG A 260 18.41 34.15 -6.25
CA ARG A 260 19.83 33.80 -6.48
C ARG A 260 20.07 32.41 -7.06
N GLY A 261 19.06 31.83 -7.77
CA GLY A 261 19.17 30.53 -8.40
C GLY A 261 19.12 29.36 -7.41
N GLN A 262 18.69 29.59 -6.18
CA GLN A 262 18.32 28.53 -5.24
C GLN A 262 16.93 28.00 -5.57
N TYR A 263 16.62 26.80 -5.14
CA TYR A 263 15.31 26.19 -5.28
C TYR A 263 14.97 25.36 -4.07
N GLN A 264 13.69 25.07 -3.93
CA GLN A 264 13.16 24.11 -2.96
C GLN A 264 12.20 23.14 -3.66
N ILE A 265 12.00 21.97 -3.09
CA ILE A 265 11.04 20.99 -3.56
C ILE A 265 9.82 21.04 -2.65
N ILE A 266 8.65 21.17 -3.26
CA ILE A 266 7.37 21.21 -2.56
C ILE A 266 6.64 19.90 -2.83
N VAL A 267 6.33 19.16 -1.77
CA VAL A 267 5.45 17.99 -1.82
C VAL A 267 4.03 18.46 -1.53
N THR A 268 3.13 18.25 -2.48
CA THR A 268 1.73 18.68 -2.42
C THR A 268 0.74 17.57 -2.15
N GLU A 269 1.11 16.32 -2.44
CA GLU A 269 0.30 15.14 -2.17
C GLU A 269 1.21 14.04 -1.60
N ILE A 270 0.75 13.36 -0.56
CA ILE A 270 1.48 12.23 0.04
C ILE A 270 0.81 10.91 -0.32
N PRO A 271 1.56 9.80 -0.35
CA PRO A 271 0.99 8.50 -0.68
C PRO A 271 -0.13 8.09 0.27
N TYR A 272 -1.11 7.36 -0.27
CA TYR A 272 -2.27 6.88 0.48
C TYR A 272 -1.88 6.04 1.70
N GLN A 273 -2.59 6.24 2.82
CA GLN A 273 -2.35 5.61 4.14
C GLN A 273 -1.03 6.01 4.83
N VAL A 274 -0.29 6.96 4.31
CA VAL A 274 0.88 7.55 4.98
C VAL A 274 0.43 8.67 5.92
N GLN A 275 0.83 8.61 7.18
CA GLN A 275 0.60 9.69 8.15
C GLN A 275 1.65 10.79 7.93
N LYS A 276 1.19 12.03 7.69
CA LYS A 276 2.09 13.16 7.38
C LYS A 276 3.12 13.40 8.49
N SER A 277 2.71 13.36 9.76
CA SER A 277 3.62 13.54 10.90
C SER A 277 4.75 12.52 10.92
N LYS A 278 4.44 11.22 10.73
CA LYS A 278 5.46 10.15 10.67
C LYS A 278 6.38 10.27 9.46
N LEU A 279 5.85 10.73 8.33
CA LEU A 279 6.67 10.99 7.15
C LEU A 279 7.70 12.09 7.43
N ILE A 280 7.29 13.17 8.08
CA ILE A 280 8.20 14.26 8.46
C ILE A 280 9.26 13.79 9.45
N GLU A 281 8.88 13.03 10.48
CA GLU A 281 9.82 12.41 11.42
C GLU A 281 10.84 11.52 10.68
N LYS A 282 10.39 10.74 9.70
CA LYS A 282 11.27 9.90 8.89
C LYS A 282 12.22 10.70 8.01
N LEU A 283 11.75 11.79 7.42
CA LEU A 283 12.58 12.72 6.65
C LEU A 283 13.65 13.35 7.55
N ALA A 284 13.30 13.78 8.76
CA ALA A 284 14.24 14.31 9.74
C ALA A 284 15.28 13.25 10.18
N GLU A 285 14.85 11.99 10.39
CA GLU A 285 15.78 10.88 10.69
C GLU A 285 16.80 10.68 9.57
N VAL A 286 16.36 10.71 8.31
CA VAL A 286 17.24 10.54 7.14
C VAL A 286 18.29 11.65 7.05
N ILE A 287 17.93 12.88 7.41
CA ILE A 287 18.88 14.01 7.52
C ILE A 287 19.89 13.76 8.64
N GLN A 288 19.44 13.43 9.86
CA GLN A 288 20.28 13.19 11.02
C GLN A 288 21.27 12.04 10.81
N THR A 289 20.78 10.95 10.21
CA THR A 289 21.60 9.76 9.92
C THR A 289 22.47 9.91 8.67
N LYS A 290 22.37 11.05 7.95
CA LYS A 290 23.08 11.33 6.69
C LYS A 290 22.87 10.26 5.61
N LYS A 291 21.75 9.57 5.62
CA LYS A 291 21.38 8.60 4.55
C LYS A 291 21.14 9.28 3.21
N VAL A 292 20.65 10.53 3.24
CA VAL A 292 20.51 11.40 2.05
C VAL A 292 21.28 12.69 2.32
N PRO A 293 22.61 12.71 2.08
CA PRO A 293 23.47 13.82 2.47
C PRO A 293 23.23 15.11 1.68
N ILE A 294 22.52 15.02 0.55
CA ILE A 294 22.17 16.15 -0.33
C ILE A 294 20.89 16.88 0.10
N LEU A 295 20.14 16.35 1.08
CA LEU A 295 19.03 17.04 1.74
C LEU A 295 19.56 17.85 2.92
N ALA A 296 19.23 19.13 3.01
CA ALA A 296 19.66 20.02 4.07
C ALA A 296 18.63 20.12 5.19
N ASP A 297 17.36 20.34 4.84
CA ASP A 297 16.29 20.58 5.82
C ASP A 297 14.93 20.13 5.29
N VAL A 298 13.98 19.93 6.20
CA VAL A 298 12.58 19.65 5.94
C VAL A 298 11.70 20.53 6.82
N ARG A 299 10.69 21.17 6.21
CA ARG A 299 9.71 22.00 6.92
C ARG A 299 8.30 21.59 6.52
N ASP A 300 7.38 21.59 7.48
CA ASP A 300 5.95 21.45 7.23
C ASP A 300 5.31 22.85 7.24
N GLU A 301 4.85 23.29 6.09
CA GLU A 301 4.14 24.54 5.88
C GLU A 301 2.68 24.28 5.49
N SER A 302 2.18 23.06 5.76
CA SER A 302 0.81 22.68 5.42
C SER A 302 -0.21 23.48 6.23
N ALA A 303 -1.31 23.87 5.56
CA ALA A 303 -2.52 24.45 6.16
C ALA A 303 -3.71 23.57 5.77
N ASP A 304 -4.67 24.07 4.98
CA ASP A 304 -5.73 23.24 4.41
C ASP A 304 -5.18 22.29 3.34
N ASP A 305 -4.16 22.73 2.60
CA ASP A 305 -3.44 21.94 1.62
C ASP A 305 -2.10 21.45 2.16
N ILE A 306 -1.65 20.30 1.70
CA ILE A 306 -0.34 19.74 2.04
C ILE A 306 0.75 20.57 1.36
N ARG A 307 1.72 21.05 2.15
CA ARG A 307 2.92 21.74 1.70
C ARG A 307 4.12 21.34 2.54
N ILE A 308 4.81 20.27 2.14
CA ILE A 308 6.07 19.85 2.78
C ILE A 308 7.21 20.38 1.93
N VAL A 309 8.06 21.20 2.54
CA VAL A 309 9.20 21.85 1.89
C VAL A 309 10.46 21.05 2.16
N LEU A 310 11.16 20.64 1.10
CA LEU A 310 12.45 19.95 1.16
C LEU A 310 13.53 20.90 0.61
N GLU A 311 14.53 21.23 1.44
CA GLU A 311 15.64 22.09 1.04
C GLU A 311 16.86 21.25 0.61
N PRO A 312 17.29 21.36 -0.66
CA PRO A 312 18.55 20.77 -1.10
C PRO A 312 19.74 21.49 -0.43
N ARG A 313 20.81 20.75 -0.17
CA ARG A 313 22.02 21.32 0.43
C ARG A 313 22.74 22.34 -0.47
N SER A 314 22.61 22.22 -1.76
CA SER A 314 23.22 23.09 -2.77
C SER A 314 22.28 23.27 -3.95
N LYS A 315 22.34 24.43 -4.60
CA LYS A 315 21.61 24.73 -5.86
C LYS A 315 21.99 23.81 -7.03
N ASN A 316 23.14 23.12 -6.92
CA ASN A 316 23.65 22.22 -7.95
C ASN A 316 23.09 20.79 -7.79
N VAL A 317 22.38 20.50 -6.71
CA VAL A 317 21.72 19.21 -6.53
C VAL A 317 20.62 19.07 -7.57
N ASP A 318 20.58 17.94 -8.27
CA ASP A 318 19.48 17.62 -9.18
C ASP A 318 18.25 17.19 -8.38
N ALA A 319 17.09 17.78 -8.67
CA ALA A 319 15.84 17.54 -7.94
C ALA A 319 15.33 16.10 -8.10
N ASP A 320 15.41 15.54 -9.31
CA ASP A 320 14.93 14.19 -9.60
C ASP A 320 15.78 13.14 -8.87
N VAL A 321 17.07 13.41 -8.78
CA VAL A 321 17.98 12.54 -8.07
C VAL A 321 17.77 12.61 -6.55
N LEU A 322 17.57 13.82 -5.99
CA LEU A 322 17.22 13.96 -4.58
C LEU A 322 15.94 13.22 -4.27
N MET A 323 14.89 13.39 -5.10
CA MET A 323 13.63 12.68 -4.93
C MET A 323 13.79 11.16 -5.10
N GLY A 324 14.59 10.71 -6.06
CA GLY A 324 14.91 9.28 -6.24
C GLY A 324 15.55 8.65 -5.00
N MET A 325 16.44 9.37 -4.31
CA MET A 325 17.00 8.91 -3.04
C MET A 325 15.98 8.90 -1.91
N LEU A 326 15.12 9.90 -1.84
CA LEU A 326 14.04 9.99 -0.85
C LEU A 326 13.00 8.90 -1.04
N PHE A 327 12.62 8.56 -2.26
CA PHE A 327 11.72 7.45 -2.58
C PHE A 327 12.25 6.10 -2.09
N ARG A 328 13.57 5.88 -2.13
CA ARG A 328 14.18 4.63 -1.63
C ARG A 328 14.29 4.56 -0.10
N ASN A 329 14.33 5.70 0.59
CA ASN A 329 14.65 5.76 2.01
C ASN A 329 13.48 6.22 2.91
N THR A 330 12.36 6.65 2.33
CA THR A 330 11.21 7.20 3.06
C THR A 330 9.88 6.74 2.45
N ASP A 331 8.79 7.03 3.13
CA ASP A 331 7.43 6.71 2.67
C ASP A 331 6.87 7.72 1.64
N LEU A 332 7.74 8.55 1.01
CA LEU A 332 7.37 9.34 -0.18
C LEU A 332 7.09 8.46 -1.41
N GLU A 333 7.57 7.22 -1.41
CA GLU A 333 7.10 6.14 -2.29
C GLU A 333 6.67 4.96 -1.42
N VAL A 334 5.46 4.45 -1.65
CA VAL A 334 4.96 3.25 -0.99
C VAL A 334 4.51 2.21 -2.01
N ARG A 335 4.57 0.95 -1.63
CA ARG A 335 4.05 -0.15 -2.42
C ARG A 335 2.71 -0.60 -1.85
N PHE A 336 1.61 -0.23 -2.52
CA PHE A 336 0.28 -0.65 -2.17
C PHE A 336 0.00 -2.05 -2.74
N SER A 337 -0.14 -3.05 -1.89
CA SER A 337 -0.43 -4.43 -2.34
C SER A 337 -1.91 -4.58 -2.71
N LEU A 338 -2.22 -5.20 -3.85
CA LEU A 338 -3.55 -5.67 -4.20
C LEU A 338 -3.73 -7.12 -3.77
N ASN A 339 -4.80 -7.40 -3.05
CA ASN A 339 -5.33 -8.75 -2.82
C ASN A 339 -6.85 -8.67 -2.82
N MET A 340 -7.46 -9.02 -3.95
CA MET A 340 -8.90 -8.88 -4.20
C MET A 340 -9.67 -10.11 -3.69
N ASN A 341 -9.50 -10.41 -2.39
CA ASN A 341 -10.16 -11.51 -1.71
C ASN A 341 -11.48 -11.02 -1.12
N VAL A 342 -12.59 -11.51 -1.65
CA VAL A 342 -13.96 -11.04 -1.37
C VAL A 342 -14.88 -12.22 -1.09
N LEU A 343 -16.04 -11.94 -0.53
CA LEU A 343 -17.13 -12.92 -0.40
C LEU A 343 -18.01 -12.87 -1.66
N ILE A 344 -18.07 -13.98 -2.37
CA ILE A 344 -19.06 -14.16 -3.43
C ILE A 344 -20.34 -14.64 -2.76
N ASP A 345 -21.46 -13.98 -3.10
CA ASP A 345 -22.81 -14.24 -2.54
C ASP A 345 -22.86 -14.16 -1.00
N GLY A 346 -21.94 -13.40 -0.40
CA GLY A 346 -21.86 -13.20 1.04
C GLY A 346 -21.30 -14.39 1.85
N VAL A 347 -20.93 -15.50 1.19
CA VAL A 347 -20.55 -16.74 1.89
C VAL A 347 -19.24 -17.35 1.41
N THR A 348 -18.89 -17.25 0.12
CA THR A 348 -17.73 -17.95 -0.44
C THR A 348 -16.53 -17.00 -0.58
N PRO A 349 -15.46 -17.16 0.21
CA PRO A 349 -14.26 -16.37 0.04
C PRO A 349 -13.51 -16.78 -1.23
N LYS A 350 -13.20 -15.82 -2.08
CA LYS A 350 -12.50 -16.04 -3.35
C LYS A 350 -11.62 -14.84 -3.70
N VAL A 351 -10.44 -15.11 -4.23
CA VAL A 351 -9.62 -14.09 -4.90
C VAL A 351 -10.16 -13.93 -6.31
N CYS A 352 -10.69 -12.75 -6.62
CA CYS A 352 -11.33 -12.44 -7.87
C CYS A 352 -10.50 -11.50 -8.74
N SER A 353 -10.66 -11.61 -10.07
CA SER A 353 -10.23 -10.58 -11.01
C SER A 353 -11.14 -9.35 -10.91
N MET A 354 -10.71 -8.21 -11.45
CA MET A 354 -11.56 -7.01 -11.55
C MET A 354 -12.85 -7.31 -12.33
N LYS A 355 -12.75 -8.08 -13.41
CA LYS A 355 -13.91 -8.50 -14.22
C LYS A 355 -14.91 -9.31 -13.41
N GLU A 356 -14.45 -10.27 -12.60
CA GLU A 356 -15.34 -11.09 -11.76
C GLU A 356 -16.06 -10.25 -10.71
N VAL A 357 -15.38 -9.28 -10.09
CA VAL A 357 -16.00 -8.35 -9.13
C VAL A 357 -17.05 -7.46 -9.81
N LEU A 358 -16.73 -6.85 -10.95
CA LEU A 358 -17.69 -6.05 -11.70
C LEU A 358 -18.89 -6.88 -12.18
N ARG A 359 -18.67 -8.15 -12.53
CA ARG A 359 -19.75 -9.05 -12.93
C ARG A 359 -20.64 -9.39 -11.74
N ALA A 360 -20.08 -9.73 -10.57
CA ALA A 360 -20.86 -9.98 -9.35
C ALA A 360 -21.72 -8.78 -8.97
N PHE A 361 -21.19 -7.56 -9.09
CA PHE A 361 -21.97 -6.33 -8.92
C PHE A 361 -23.10 -6.21 -9.95
N LEU A 362 -22.85 -6.44 -11.24
CA LEU A 362 -23.87 -6.33 -12.30
C LEU A 362 -24.98 -7.37 -12.15
N ASP A 363 -24.63 -8.60 -11.81
CA ASP A 363 -25.57 -9.68 -11.57
C ASP A 363 -26.46 -9.35 -10.35
N HIS A 364 -25.89 -8.81 -9.29
CA HIS A 364 -26.63 -8.29 -8.14
C HIS A 364 -27.57 -7.13 -8.54
N ARG A 365 -27.11 -6.17 -9.35
CA ARG A 365 -27.98 -5.10 -9.86
C ARG A 365 -29.16 -5.62 -10.67
N ARG A 366 -28.94 -6.69 -11.42
CA ARG A 366 -30.03 -7.35 -12.14
C ARG A 366 -31.02 -7.98 -11.17
N GLU A 367 -30.56 -8.70 -10.16
CA GLU A 367 -31.43 -9.27 -9.13
C GLU A 367 -32.26 -8.19 -8.42
N VAL A 368 -31.61 -7.11 -7.97
CA VAL A 368 -32.29 -5.95 -7.36
C VAL A 368 -33.33 -5.35 -8.28
N LEU A 369 -33.03 -5.19 -9.58
CA LEU A 369 -33.99 -4.69 -10.57
C LEU A 369 -35.21 -5.60 -10.69
N LEU A 370 -35.00 -6.90 -10.79
CA LEU A 370 -36.09 -7.87 -10.91
C LEU A 370 -36.97 -7.89 -9.66
N ARG A 371 -36.38 -7.90 -8.48
CA ARG A 371 -37.14 -7.91 -7.20
C ARG A 371 -37.94 -6.62 -7.01
N ARG A 372 -37.31 -5.44 -7.18
CA ARG A 372 -38.01 -4.14 -7.14
C ARG A 372 -39.15 -4.07 -8.15
N THR A 373 -38.93 -4.59 -9.37
CA THR A 373 -39.94 -4.64 -10.42
C THR A 373 -41.10 -5.55 -10.03
N ALA A 374 -40.83 -6.73 -9.49
CA ALA A 374 -41.85 -7.66 -9.01
C ALA A 374 -42.65 -7.07 -7.83
N HIS A 375 -41.96 -6.41 -6.88
CA HIS A 375 -42.61 -5.72 -5.76
C HIS A 375 -43.54 -4.58 -6.26
N ARG A 376 -43.07 -3.77 -7.22
CA ARG A 376 -43.88 -2.71 -7.83
C ARG A 376 -45.08 -3.31 -8.59
N LEU A 377 -44.86 -4.39 -9.32
CA LEU A 377 -45.92 -5.11 -10.05
C LEU A 377 -46.99 -5.62 -9.10
N ALA A 378 -46.62 -6.25 -7.97
CA ALA A 378 -47.58 -6.72 -6.97
C ALA A 378 -48.41 -5.56 -6.35
N LYS A 379 -47.76 -4.40 -6.08
CA LYS A 379 -48.49 -3.20 -5.64
C LYS A 379 -49.46 -2.68 -6.69
N ILE A 380 -49.08 -2.73 -7.98
CA ILE A 380 -49.95 -2.32 -9.08
C ILE A 380 -51.11 -3.30 -9.20
N ASP A 381 -50.87 -4.61 -9.21
CA ASP A 381 -51.91 -5.62 -9.32
C ASP A 381 -52.92 -5.50 -8.15
N ASN A 382 -52.46 -5.34 -6.90
CA ASN A 382 -53.32 -5.05 -5.75
C ASN A 382 -54.11 -3.74 -5.89
N ARG A 383 -53.50 -2.69 -6.44
CA ARG A 383 -54.22 -1.41 -6.65
C ARG A 383 -55.24 -1.50 -7.76
N LEU A 384 -54.90 -2.20 -8.84
CA LEU A 384 -55.84 -2.45 -9.94
C LEU A 384 -57.04 -3.26 -9.47
N GLU A 385 -56.84 -4.31 -8.65
CA GLU A 385 -57.95 -5.07 -8.04
C GLU A 385 -58.90 -4.15 -7.24
N VAL A 386 -58.36 -3.27 -6.40
CA VAL A 386 -59.17 -2.29 -5.66
C VAL A 386 -59.91 -1.33 -6.59
N LEU A 387 -59.23 -0.83 -7.65
CA LEU A 387 -59.83 0.10 -8.61
C LEU A 387 -60.96 -0.56 -9.40
N GLU A 388 -60.82 -1.82 -9.79
CA GLU A 388 -61.88 -2.60 -10.44
C GLU A 388 -63.09 -2.72 -9.53
N GLY A 389 -62.93 -3.03 -8.25
CA GLY A 389 -64.00 -3.03 -7.25
C GLY A 389 -64.69 -1.65 -7.12
N PHE A 390 -63.93 -0.57 -7.12
CA PHE A 390 -64.52 0.76 -7.09
C PHE A 390 -65.33 1.08 -8.35
N LEU A 391 -64.86 0.72 -9.53
CA LEU A 391 -65.62 0.93 -10.78
C LEU A 391 -66.92 0.14 -10.77
N ILE A 392 -66.94 -1.11 -10.30
CA ILE A 392 -68.17 -1.90 -10.11
C ILE A 392 -69.14 -1.17 -9.14
N ALA A 393 -68.62 -0.66 -8.01
CA ALA A 393 -69.42 0.06 -7.04
C ALA A 393 -69.98 1.37 -7.62
N PHE A 394 -69.21 2.10 -8.45
CA PHE A 394 -69.67 3.33 -9.12
C PHE A 394 -70.76 3.05 -10.15
N LEU A 395 -70.64 2.00 -10.93
CA LEU A 395 -71.66 1.58 -11.92
C LEU A 395 -72.96 1.14 -11.25
N ASN A 396 -72.94 0.62 -10.03
CA ASN A 396 -74.06 0.02 -9.30
C ASN A 396 -74.29 0.69 -7.93
N LEU A 397 -74.06 2.03 -7.84
CA LEU A 397 -73.99 2.78 -6.59
C LEU A 397 -75.22 2.62 -5.68
N ASP A 398 -76.45 2.70 -6.27
CA ASP A 398 -77.69 2.57 -5.50
C ASP A 398 -77.78 1.18 -4.89
N ARG A 399 -77.45 0.13 -5.62
CA ARG A 399 -77.42 -1.24 -5.10
C ARG A 399 -76.44 -1.48 -4.02
N VAL A 400 -75.22 -0.91 -4.14
CA VAL A 400 -74.17 -0.97 -3.11
C VAL A 400 -74.66 -0.26 -1.83
N ILE A 401 -75.28 0.92 -1.95
CA ILE A 401 -75.85 1.64 -0.84
C ILE A 401 -76.95 0.85 -0.13
N ASP A 402 -77.87 0.21 -0.91
CA ASP A 402 -78.94 -0.62 -0.39
C ASP A 402 -78.39 -1.80 0.42
N ILE A 403 -77.40 -2.52 -0.14
CA ILE A 403 -76.77 -3.62 0.59
C ILE A 403 -76.11 -3.13 1.89
N ILE A 404 -75.30 -2.05 1.83
CA ILE A 404 -74.63 -1.51 3.02
C ILE A 404 -75.64 -1.09 4.11
N ARG A 405 -76.86 -0.63 3.72
CA ARG A 405 -77.81 -0.04 4.63
C ARG A 405 -78.81 -1.07 5.18
N TYR A 406 -79.15 -2.10 4.45
CA TYR A 406 -80.26 -2.98 4.78
C TYR A 406 -79.91 -4.47 5.00
N ASP A 407 -78.72 -4.92 4.56
CA ASP A 407 -78.27 -6.29 4.82
C ASP A 407 -77.60 -6.42 6.20
N GLU A 408 -77.85 -7.58 6.82
CA GLU A 408 -77.25 -7.87 8.17
C GLU A 408 -75.70 -8.01 8.12
N ASP A 409 -75.19 -8.58 7.01
CA ASP A 409 -73.74 -8.70 6.74
C ASP A 409 -73.44 -8.14 5.34
N PRO A 410 -73.16 -6.83 5.25
CA PRO A 410 -72.89 -6.18 3.97
C PRO A 410 -71.67 -6.76 3.22
N LYS A 411 -70.69 -7.29 3.93
CA LYS A 411 -69.51 -7.88 3.33
C LYS A 411 -69.87 -9.14 2.56
N VAL A 412 -70.56 -10.06 3.16
CA VAL A 412 -71.02 -11.30 2.55
C VAL A 412 -71.97 -11.02 1.41
N ALA A 413 -72.92 -10.07 1.58
CA ALA A 413 -73.92 -9.71 0.56
C ALA A 413 -73.24 -9.09 -0.67
N LEU A 414 -72.28 -8.19 -0.53
CA LEU A 414 -71.50 -7.61 -1.65
C LEU A 414 -70.69 -8.65 -2.41
N MET A 415 -70.15 -9.66 -1.74
CA MET A 415 -69.38 -10.75 -2.38
C MET A 415 -70.32 -11.77 -3.09
N ALA A 416 -71.55 -11.93 -2.65
CA ALA A 416 -72.53 -12.88 -3.20
C ALA A 416 -73.37 -12.26 -4.30
N GLU A 417 -73.37 -10.97 -4.52
CA GLU A 417 -74.15 -10.25 -5.51
C GLU A 417 -73.62 -10.51 -6.94
N ASP A 418 -74.53 -10.62 -7.91
CA ASP A 418 -74.21 -10.72 -9.32
C ASP A 418 -74.14 -9.32 -9.94
N TRP A 419 -72.93 -8.83 -10.13
CA TRP A 419 -72.67 -7.47 -10.62
C TRP A 419 -72.71 -7.32 -12.13
N ASP A 420 -72.88 -8.39 -12.88
CA ASP A 420 -73.17 -8.39 -14.33
C ASP A 420 -74.64 -8.04 -14.65
N ARG A 421 -75.47 -8.03 -13.62
CA ARG A 421 -76.90 -7.74 -13.79
C ARG A 421 -77.11 -6.23 -13.89
N GLU A 422 -77.86 -5.77 -14.90
CA GLU A 422 -78.32 -4.39 -14.98
C GLU A 422 -79.23 -4.04 -13.78
N PHE A 423 -78.73 -3.14 -12.93
CA PHE A 423 -79.47 -2.55 -11.84
C PHE A 423 -80.16 -1.26 -12.28
N PRO A 424 -81.42 -0.98 -11.86
CA PRO A 424 -82.08 0.29 -12.18
C PRO A 424 -81.27 1.45 -11.62
N ARG A 425 -80.97 2.41 -12.50
CA ARG A 425 -80.25 3.64 -12.13
C ARG A 425 -81.17 4.69 -11.53
N ALA A 426 -80.67 5.59 -10.67
CA ALA A 426 -81.44 6.74 -10.19
C ALA A 426 -81.92 7.62 -11.36
N ARG A 427 -83.11 8.22 -11.22
CA ARG A 427 -83.82 8.99 -12.28
C ARG A 427 -82.98 10.14 -12.91
N ASP A 428 -82.01 10.64 -12.24
CA ASP A 428 -81.18 11.77 -12.69
C ASP A 428 -79.96 11.37 -13.54
N GLU A 429 -79.79 10.03 -13.84
CA GLU A 429 -78.65 9.50 -14.59
C GLU A 429 -79.08 8.76 -15.91
N GLU A 430 -80.34 8.88 -16.31
CA GLU A 430 -80.88 8.19 -17.54
C GLU A 430 -80.14 8.54 -18.83
N ASP A 431 -79.41 9.69 -18.89
CA ASP A 431 -78.63 10.14 -20.05
C ASP A 431 -77.14 9.91 -19.91
N TYR A 432 -76.66 9.31 -18.79
CA TYR A 432 -75.22 9.09 -18.56
C TYR A 432 -74.76 7.78 -19.19
N VAL A 433 -74.02 7.87 -20.27
CA VAL A 433 -73.24 6.76 -20.83
C VAL A 433 -71.90 6.72 -20.19
N SER A 434 -71.65 5.69 -19.35
CA SER A 434 -70.30 5.52 -18.77
C SER A 434 -69.29 5.40 -19.90
N PRO A 435 -68.14 6.10 -19.85
CA PRO A 435 -67.07 5.95 -20.84
C PRO A 435 -66.48 4.54 -20.81
N VAL A 436 -66.78 3.72 -19.82
CA VAL A 436 -66.38 2.32 -19.76
C VAL A 436 -67.39 1.47 -20.57
N GLY A 437 -67.02 1.25 -21.84
CA GLY A 437 -67.70 0.18 -22.61
C GLY A 437 -67.28 -1.18 -22.00
N LEU A 438 -68.20 -1.84 -21.32
CA LEU A 438 -67.90 -3.18 -20.78
C LEU A 438 -67.70 -4.20 -21.90
N PRO A 439 -66.68 -5.06 -21.76
CA PRO A 439 -66.96 -6.33 -21.12
C PRO A 439 -66.13 -6.52 -19.89
N LEU A 440 -66.74 -6.68 -18.72
CA LEU A 440 -66.08 -7.29 -17.55
C LEU A 440 -65.73 -8.74 -17.99
N GLU A 441 -64.44 -9.11 -17.74
CA GLU A 441 -64.04 -10.50 -17.86
C GLU A 441 -64.85 -11.39 -16.91
N PRO A 442 -65.00 -12.70 -17.16
CA PRO A 442 -66.11 -13.53 -16.73
C PRO A 442 -66.15 -13.98 -15.26
N ASP A 443 -65.85 -13.13 -14.29
CA ASP A 443 -66.15 -13.41 -12.89
C ASP A 443 -66.69 -12.16 -12.18
N PRO A 444 -68.02 -11.97 -12.15
CA PRO A 444 -68.62 -10.76 -11.61
C PRO A 444 -68.63 -10.64 -10.08
N ALA A 445 -68.11 -11.64 -9.37
CA ALA A 445 -68.10 -11.63 -7.92
C ALA A 445 -66.96 -10.70 -7.39
N LEU A 446 -67.31 -9.83 -6.46
CA LEU A 446 -66.30 -9.00 -5.78
C LEU A 446 -65.41 -9.87 -4.88
N THR A 447 -64.10 -9.62 -4.93
CA THR A 447 -63.15 -10.25 -4.02
C THR A 447 -63.27 -9.67 -2.61
N GLU A 448 -62.75 -10.35 -1.60
CA GLU A 448 -62.77 -9.87 -0.24
C GLU A 448 -62.02 -8.51 -0.11
N VAL A 449 -60.91 -8.34 -0.84
CA VAL A 449 -60.11 -7.10 -0.90
C VAL A 449 -60.93 -5.96 -1.50
N GLN A 450 -61.64 -6.20 -2.59
CA GLN A 450 -62.48 -5.22 -3.25
C GLN A 450 -63.65 -4.80 -2.35
N THR A 451 -64.30 -5.76 -1.73
CA THR A 451 -65.44 -5.54 -0.81
C THR A 451 -65.01 -4.71 0.40
N GLU A 452 -63.88 -5.04 1.02
CA GLU A 452 -63.34 -4.28 2.15
C GLU A 452 -62.97 -2.85 1.76
N ALA A 453 -62.40 -2.67 0.57
CA ALA A 453 -62.10 -1.35 0.03
C ALA A 453 -63.37 -0.51 -0.21
N ILE A 454 -64.42 -1.11 -0.74
CA ILE A 454 -65.72 -0.46 -0.96
C ILE A 454 -66.32 -0.02 0.38
N LEU A 455 -66.38 -0.90 1.37
CA LEU A 455 -66.93 -0.59 2.71
C LEU A 455 -66.13 0.52 3.43
N ASN A 456 -64.87 0.64 3.19
CA ASN A 456 -63.97 1.70 3.76
C ASN A 456 -63.95 2.96 2.88
N MET A 457 -64.71 3.04 1.82
CA MET A 457 -64.74 4.18 0.87
C MET A 457 -65.28 5.44 1.58
N ARG A 458 -64.64 6.56 1.34
CA ARG A 458 -65.10 7.85 1.82
C ARG A 458 -66.27 8.35 0.99
N LEU A 459 -67.34 8.86 1.59
CA LEU A 459 -68.51 9.40 0.85
C LEU A 459 -68.18 10.45 -0.17
N ARG A 460 -67.15 11.26 0.05
CA ARG A 460 -66.68 12.28 -0.91
C ARG A 460 -66.13 11.68 -2.22
N SER A 461 -65.64 10.44 -2.20
CA SER A 461 -65.10 9.73 -3.37
C SER A 461 -66.18 9.28 -4.32
N LEU A 462 -67.43 9.34 -3.95
CA LEU A 462 -68.63 8.98 -4.78
C LEU A 462 -69.03 10.09 -5.77
N ARG A 463 -68.18 11.12 -6.00
CA ARG A 463 -68.49 12.17 -6.98
C ARG A 463 -68.17 11.72 -8.40
N ARG A 464 -69.00 12.11 -9.35
CA ARG A 464 -68.85 11.80 -10.78
C ARG A 464 -67.49 12.23 -11.38
N LEU A 465 -66.85 13.28 -10.85
CA LEU A 465 -65.50 13.70 -11.28
C LEU A 465 -64.40 12.71 -10.88
N GLU A 466 -64.60 11.98 -9.79
CA GLU A 466 -63.60 11.02 -9.28
C GLU A 466 -63.65 9.71 -10.10
N GLU A 467 -64.78 9.33 -10.73
CA GLU A 467 -64.85 8.20 -11.66
C GLU A 467 -63.83 8.35 -12.81
N MET A 468 -63.78 9.52 -13.43
CA MET A 468 -62.83 9.77 -14.52
C MET A 468 -61.38 9.74 -14.06
N GLU A 469 -61.12 10.12 -12.81
CA GLU A 469 -59.76 10.03 -12.23
C GLU A 469 -59.38 8.58 -11.97
N LEU A 470 -60.28 7.74 -11.47
CA LEU A 470 -60.09 6.30 -11.25
C LEU A 470 -59.80 5.55 -12.57
N ILE A 471 -60.56 5.89 -13.63
CA ILE A 471 -60.33 5.32 -14.98
C ILE A 471 -58.94 5.69 -15.48
N ARG A 472 -58.52 6.97 -15.36
CA ARG A 472 -57.20 7.41 -15.78
C ARG A 472 -56.09 6.74 -14.97
N GLU A 473 -56.29 6.58 -13.65
CA GLU A 473 -55.37 5.86 -12.79
C GLU A 473 -55.26 4.39 -13.23
N LYS A 474 -56.40 3.71 -13.52
CA LYS A 474 -56.42 2.34 -13.99
C LYS A 474 -55.66 2.20 -15.31
N ASP A 475 -55.94 3.02 -16.31
CA ASP A 475 -55.28 2.96 -17.62
C ASP A 475 -53.75 3.21 -17.49
N ALA A 476 -53.35 4.15 -16.64
CA ALA A 476 -51.93 4.41 -16.39
C ALA A 476 -51.23 3.23 -15.73
N LEU A 477 -51.88 2.60 -14.72
CA LEU A 477 -51.35 1.44 -14.02
C LEU A 477 -51.32 0.19 -14.89
N GLU A 478 -52.35 -0.03 -15.78
CA GLU A 478 -52.32 -1.12 -16.76
C GLU A 478 -51.17 -0.95 -17.76
N GLY A 479 -50.94 0.25 -18.22
CA GLY A 479 -49.77 0.58 -19.06
C GLY A 479 -48.44 0.28 -18.35
N GLU A 480 -48.32 0.73 -17.10
CA GLU A 480 -47.11 0.45 -16.27
C GLU A 480 -46.97 -1.06 -16.03
N ARG A 481 -48.08 -1.76 -15.70
CA ARG A 481 -48.11 -3.23 -15.52
C ARG A 481 -47.58 -3.97 -16.74
N ALA A 482 -48.08 -3.61 -17.91
CA ALA A 482 -47.62 -4.23 -19.17
C ALA A 482 -46.15 -3.99 -19.42
N ASP A 483 -45.66 -2.79 -19.14
CA ASP A 483 -44.25 -2.40 -19.28
C ASP A 483 -43.35 -3.17 -18.31
N LEU A 484 -43.76 -3.32 -17.04
CA LEU A 484 -43.04 -4.08 -16.03
C LEU A 484 -43.02 -5.59 -16.31
N ARG A 485 -44.12 -6.16 -16.77
CA ARG A 485 -44.19 -7.58 -17.19
C ARG A 485 -43.29 -7.85 -18.39
N ASP A 486 -43.22 -6.94 -19.35
CA ASP A 486 -42.29 -7.04 -20.47
C ASP A 486 -40.82 -6.93 -20.02
N LEU A 487 -40.53 -6.03 -19.07
CA LEU A 487 -39.20 -5.92 -18.46
C LEU A 487 -38.78 -7.22 -17.74
N LEU A 488 -39.68 -7.85 -16.97
CA LEU A 488 -39.40 -9.12 -16.28
C LEU A 488 -39.15 -10.27 -17.26
N SER A 489 -39.80 -10.27 -18.41
CA SER A 489 -39.74 -11.36 -19.40
C SER A 489 -38.51 -11.30 -20.32
N ARG A 490 -37.88 -10.14 -20.50
CA ARG A 490 -36.84 -9.91 -21.52
C ARG A 490 -35.51 -9.48 -20.90
N GLU A 491 -34.54 -10.38 -20.92
CA GLU A 491 -33.21 -10.14 -20.37
C GLU A 491 -32.49 -8.94 -21.02
N GLU A 492 -32.60 -8.78 -22.34
CA GLU A 492 -31.99 -7.64 -23.04
C GLU A 492 -32.52 -6.29 -22.51
N ARG A 493 -33.84 -6.24 -22.22
CA ARG A 493 -34.47 -5.04 -21.68
C ARG A 493 -34.00 -4.74 -20.25
N GLN A 494 -33.79 -5.78 -19.45
CA GLN A 494 -33.22 -5.66 -18.09
C GLN A 494 -31.84 -5.02 -18.14
N TRP A 495 -30.92 -5.54 -18.97
CA TRP A 495 -29.58 -4.97 -19.13
C TRP A 495 -29.62 -3.55 -19.68
N LYS A 496 -30.51 -3.22 -20.59
CA LYS A 496 -30.70 -1.85 -21.07
C LYS A 496 -31.18 -0.90 -19.98
N LYS A 497 -32.06 -1.37 -19.08
CA LYS A 497 -32.51 -0.57 -17.92
C LYS A 497 -31.40 -0.35 -16.92
N ILE A 498 -30.61 -1.39 -16.59
CA ILE A 498 -29.43 -1.26 -15.72
C ILE A 498 -28.41 -0.29 -16.31
N ALA A 499 -28.15 -0.37 -17.61
CA ALA A 499 -27.24 0.57 -18.28
C ALA A 499 -27.74 2.02 -18.22
N ALA A 500 -29.07 2.22 -18.27
CA ALA A 500 -29.66 3.55 -18.09
C ALA A 500 -29.47 4.06 -16.66
N GLN A 501 -29.78 3.23 -15.66
CA GLN A 501 -29.57 3.57 -14.22
C GLN A 501 -28.12 3.93 -13.93
N LEU A 502 -27.14 3.16 -14.41
CA LEU A 502 -25.71 3.46 -14.25
C LEU A 502 -25.33 4.80 -14.89
N LYS A 503 -25.92 5.17 -16.01
CA LYS A 503 -25.69 6.49 -16.64
C LYS A 503 -26.30 7.63 -15.81
N GLU A 504 -27.44 7.39 -15.18
CA GLU A 504 -28.08 8.36 -14.26
C GLU A 504 -27.19 8.58 -13.05
N VAL A 505 -26.71 7.52 -12.38
CA VAL A 505 -25.74 7.58 -11.28
C VAL A 505 -24.46 8.35 -11.71
N ARG A 506 -23.94 8.04 -12.91
CA ARG A 506 -22.79 8.77 -13.45
C ARG A 506 -23.05 10.25 -13.63
N LYS A 507 -24.25 10.63 -14.05
CA LYS A 507 -24.65 12.02 -14.23
C LYS A 507 -24.86 12.73 -12.88
N GLU A 508 -25.51 12.07 -11.94
CA GLU A 508 -25.75 12.59 -10.59
C GLU A 508 -24.44 12.93 -9.88
N PHE A 509 -23.44 12.03 -9.93
CA PHE A 509 -22.15 12.22 -9.28
C PHE A 509 -21.08 12.85 -10.21
N SER A 510 -21.47 13.69 -11.18
CA SER A 510 -20.53 14.30 -12.13
C SER A 510 -19.93 15.64 -11.66
N GLY A 511 -20.43 16.23 -10.58
CA GLY A 511 -19.97 17.53 -10.08
C GLY A 511 -18.62 17.46 -9.34
N PRO A 512 -17.90 18.58 -9.23
CA PRO A 512 -16.66 18.67 -8.46
C PRO A 512 -16.88 18.39 -6.97
N GLU A 513 -18.06 18.71 -6.44
CA GLU A 513 -18.49 18.41 -5.06
C GLU A 513 -18.53 16.89 -4.79
N HIS A 514 -18.69 16.08 -5.82
CA HIS A 514 -18.67 14.62 -5.76
C HIS A 514 -17.32 14.00 -6.12
N ARG A 515 -16.27 14.81 -6.30
CA ARG A 515 -14.90 14.34 -6.64
C ARG A 515 -14.90 13.47 -7.90
N ALA A 516 -15.67 13.85 -8.93
CA ALA A 516 -15.80 13.08 -10.18
C ALA A 516 -14.48 12.93 -10.94
N GLU A 517 -13.60 13.92 -10.85
CA GLU A 517 -12.30 13.90 -11.51
C GLU A 517 -11.34 12.93 -10.82
N ARG A 518 -10.44 12.38 -11.63
CA ARG A 518 -9.36 11.53 -11.13
C ARG A 518 -8.35 12.37 -10.33
N LEU A 519 -8.00 11.91 -9.13
CA LEU A 519 -7.01 12.55 -8.28
C LEU A 519 -5.59 11.99 -8.51
N THR A 520 -5.48 10.67 -8.66
CA THR A 520 -4.19 9.99 -8.86
C THR A 520 -3.76 10.07 -10.32
N THR A 521 -2.51 10.44 -10.57
CA THR A 521 -1.91 10.53 -11.90
C THR A 521 -0.97 9.34 -12.18
N PHE A 522 -0.48 9.22 -13.41
CA PHE A 522 0.46 8.18 -13.82
C PHE A 522 1.73 8.83 -14.38
N ALA A 523 2.87 8.21 -14.10
CA ALA A 523 4.13 8.54 -14.73
C ALA A 523 4.86 7.25 -15.10
N GLU A 524 5.67 7.30 -16.16
CA GLU A 524 6.62 6.24 -16.43
C GLU A 524 7.63 6.19 -15.28
N ALA A 525 7.98 4.97 -14.84
CA ALA A 525 9.11 4.80 -13.95
C ALA A 525 10.34 5.28 -14.72
N ALA A 526 10.77 6.52 -14.51
CA ALA A 526 12.12 6.87 -14.87
C ALA A 526 13.02 5.90 -14.09
N ASP A 527 13.69 5.00 -14.78
CA ASP A 527 14.88 4.37 -14.25
C ASP A 527 15.85 5.53 -13.99
N VAL A 528 15.81 6.03 -12.76
CA VAL A 528 16.96 6.77 -12.25
C VAL A 528 18.03 5.70 -12.15
N ASP A 529 18.77 5.51 -13.25
CA ASP A 529 20.00 4.77 -13.24
C ASP A 529 20.75 5.19 -11.98
N GLU A 530 21.39 4.24 -11.31
CA GLU A 530 22.18 4.50 -10.12
C GLU A 530 23.20 5.58 -10.47
N VAL A 531 22.79 6.84 -10.38
CA VAL A 531 23.77 7.93 -10.40
C VAL A 531 24.53 7.72 -9.09
N PRO A 532 25.81 7.33 -9.16
CA PRO A 532 26.58 7.06 -7.98
C PRO A 532 26.51 8.29 -7.08
N LEU A 533 26.26 8.09 -5.80
CA LEU A 533 26.22 9.17 -4.79
C LEU A 533 27.46 10.09 -4.90
N GLU A 534 28.55 9.51 -5.37
CA GLU A 534 29.82 10.15 -5.62
C GLU A 534 29.78 11.22 -6.72
N ALA A 535 28.88 11.10 -7.70
CA ALA A 535 28.71 12.09 -8.78
C ALA A 535 28.06 13.40 -8.31
N MET A 536 27.53 13.44 -7.07
CA MET A 536 26.77 14.56 -6.51
C MET A 536 27.45 15.26 -5.33
N ILE A 537 28.56 14.69 -4.86
CA ILE A 537 29.40 15.33 -3.85
C ILE A 537 30.26 16.34 -4.58
N ASP A 538 30.25 17.60 -4.12
CA ASP A 538 31.17 18.60 -4.66
C ASP A 538 32.58 18.08 -4.56
N ARG A 539 33.26 18.04 -5.69
CA ARG A 539 34.63 17.55 -5.80
C ARG A 539 35.60 18.58 -5.21
N GLU A 540 35.93 18.42 -3.95
CA GLU A 540 36.82 19.30 -3.25
C GLU A 540 38.14 18.59 -2.93
N PRO A 541 39.31 19.24 -3.09
CA PRO A 541 40.59 18.69 -2.69
C PRO A 541 40.67 18.60 -1.16
N VAL A 542 41.13 17.45 -0.67
CA VAL A 542 41.38 17.22 0.77
C VAL A 542 42.68 16.48 0.98
N THR A 543 43.25 16.62 2.18
CA THR A 543 44.40 15.84 2.60
C THR A 543 43.98 14.90 3.72
N ILE A 544 44.17 13.61 3.51
CA ILE A 544 43.91 12.57 4.51
C ILE A 544 45.12 12.45 5.43
N VAL A 545 44.85 12.47 6.72
CA VAL A 545 45.87 12.31 7.78
C VAL A 545 45.39 11.19 8.71
N CYS A 546 46.21 10.15 8.86
CA CYS A 546 45.92 9.04 9.77
C CYS A 546 47.16 8.78 10.67
N SER A 547 46.94 8.70 11.96
CA SER A 547 47.97 8.44 12.96
C SER A 547 48.29 6.95 13.13
N GLN A 548 49.35 6.63 13.90
CA GLN A 548 49.72 5.25 14.24
C GLN A 548 48.59 4.52 15.02
N MET A 549 47.92 5.23 15.95
CA MET A 549 46.78 4.69 16.70
C MET A 549 45.49 4.62 15.88
N GLY A 550 45.52 5.01 14.59
CA GLY A 550 44.36 4.92 13.66
C GLY A 550 43.37 6.06 13.80
N TRP A 551 43.75 7.23 14.30
CA TRP A 551 42.94 8.45 14.27
C TRP A 551 43.02 9.08 12.89
N ILE A 552 41.87 9.22 12.22
CA ILE A 552 41.79 9.71 10.85
C ILE A 552 40.99 11.00 10.74
N ARG A 553 41.40 11.89 9.85
CA ARG A 553 40.70 13.13 9.48
C ARG A 553 41.00 13.53 8.04
N ALA A 554 40.08 14.30 7.44
CA ALA A 554 40.27 14.94 6.14
C ALA A 554 40.40 16.45 6.33
N MET A 555 41.52 16.99 5.96
CA MET A 555 41.82 18.46 6.02
C MET A 555 41.45 19.08 4.67
N SER A 556 40.79 20.24 4.66
CA SER A 556 40.47 20.96 3.44
C SER A 556 41.72 21.38 2.65
N GLY A 557 41.68 21.15 1.35
CA GLY A 557 42.74 21.46 0.42
C GLY A 557 43.90 20.44 0.39
N HIS A 558 44.71 20.52 -0.65
CA HIS A 558 45.99 19.79 -0.73
C HIS A 558 47.06 20.57 0.02
N ILE A 559 47.30 20.19 1.26
CA ILE A 559 48.37 20.79 2.08
C ILE A 559 49.72 20.21 1.71
N ASP A 560 50.79 20.93 2.01
CA ASP A 560 52.15 20.39 1.85
C ASP A 560 52.35 19.16 2.75
N LEU A 561 52.66 18.00 2.16
CA LEU A 561 52.82 16.73 2.87
C LEU A 561 54.04 16.71 3.81
N THR A 562 54.98 17.65 3.65
CA THR A 562 56.16 17.80 4.52
C THR A 562 55.88 18.64 5.75
N ARG A 563 54.67 19.25 5.80
CA ARG A 563 54.28 20.10 6.93
C ARG A 563 54.14 19.29 8.20
N GLU A 564 54.70 19.80 9.31
CA GLU A 564 54.53 19.22 10.63
C GLU A 564 53.05 19.29 11.08
N LEU A 565 52.45 18.15 11.34
CA LEU A 565 51.04 18.01 11.73
C LEU A 565 50.97 17.70 13.22
N LYS A 566 49.91 18.19 13.89
CA LYS A 566 49.63 17.87 15.28
C LYS A 566 48.86 16.58 15.41
N TYR A 567 49.32 15.71 16.29
CA TYR A 567 48.67 14.45 16.68
C TYR A 567 48.30 14.49 18.17
N ARG A 568 47.61 13.47 18.67
CA ARG A 568 47.32 13.31 20.10
C ARG A 568 48.60 13.05 20.90
N ASP A 569 48.58 13.38 22.18
CA ASP A 569 49.72 13.10 23.07
C ASP A 569 50.03 11.59 23.07
N GLY A 570 51.28 11.26 22.73
CA GLY A 570 51.75 9.88 22.61
C GLY A 570 51.37 9.15 21.29
N ASP A 571 50.87 9.88 20.28
CA ASP A 571 50.56 9.35 18.95
C ASP A 571 51.41 10.07 17.88
N GLU A 572 51.67 9.40 16.76
CA GLU A 572 52.51 9.90 15.68
C GLU A 572 51.80 9.73 14.32
N GLY A 573 52.21 10.47 13.32
CA GLY A 573 51.72 10.35 11.95
C GLY A 573 52.15 9.04 11.31
N ARG A 574 51.24 8.42 10.55
CA ARG A 574 51.54 7.20 9.78
C ARG A 574 51.24 7.33 8.30
N PHE A 575 50.06 7.84 7.94
CA PHE A 575 49.66 8.03 6.57
C PHE A 575 49.21 9.47 6.34
N VAL A 576 49.80 10.12 5.33
CA VAL A 576 49.42 11.48 4.89
C VAL A 576 49.49 11.48 3.37
N PHE A 577 48.35 11.77 2.70
CA PHE A 577 48.27 11.82 1.25
C PHE A 577 47.10 12.68 0.78
N HIS A 578 47.15 13.14 -0.46
CA HIS A 578 46.11 13.92 -1.11
C HIS A 578 44.97 13.03 -1.62
N ALA A 579 43.75 13.55 -1.54
CA ALA A 579 42.54 12.91 -2.02
C ALA A 579 41.52 13.97 -2.42
N GLU A 580 40.38 13.50 -2.97
CA GLU A 580 39.21 14.31 -3.23
C GLU A 580 38.03 13.79 -2.41
N THR A 581 37.05 14.64 -2.14
CA THR A 581 35.86 14.27 -1.36
C THR A 581 35.08 13.11 -1.99
N THR A 582 35.16 12.96 -3.31
CA THR A 582 34.52 11.90 -4.10
C THR A 582 35.23 10.56 -4.07
N ASP A 583 36.47 10.51 -3.54
CA ASP A 583 37.30 9.31 -3.56
C ASP A 583 36.82 8.23 -2.58
N ARG A 584 37.20 6.99 -2.87
CA ARG A 584 37.07 5.84 -1.97
C ARG A 584 38.38 5.54 -1.28
N LEU A 585 38.35 5.59 0.03
CA LEU A 585 39.47 5.24 0.87
C LEU A 585 39.48 3.75 1.16
N MET A 586 40.60 3.09 0.88
CA MET A 586 40.84 1.68 1.12
C MET A 586 41.76 1.50 2.32
N ALA A 587 41.35 0.70 3.29
CA ALA A 587 42.17 0.30 4.43
C ALA A 587 42.37 -1.22 4.41
N PHE A 588 43.61 -1.69 4.34
CA PHE A 588 43.96 -3.10 4.49
C PHE A 588 44.51 -3.34 5.92
N ALA A 589 43.97 -4.31 6.61
CA ALA A 589 44.29 -4.57 7.99
C ALA A 589 45.01 -5.92 8.20
N SER A 590 45.70 -6.04 9.36
CA SER A 590 46.45 -7.23 9.72
C SER A 590 45.66 -8.53 9.82
N ASN A 591 44.33 -8.45 9.86
CA ASN A 591 43.41 -9.59 9.76
C ASN A 591 43.16 -10.07 8.32
N GLY A 592 43.81 -9.44 7.31
CA GLY A 592 43.67 -9.80 5.90
C GLY A 592 42.39 -9.32 5.24
N ARG A 593 41.69 -8.34 5.83
CA ARG A 593 40.47 -7.73 5.29
C ARG A 593 40.76 -6.35 4.70
N PHE A 594 40.03 -6.05 3.63
CA PHE A 594 39.89 -4.70 3.12
C PHE A 594 38.63 -4.05 3.64
N TYR A 595 38.72 -2.81 4.01
CA TYR A 595 37.61 -1.95 4.39
C TYR A 595 37.55 -0.76 3.45
N THR A 596 36.35 -0.34 3.06
CA THR A 596 36.14 0.78 2.13
C THR A 596 35.32 1.86 2.80
N LEU A 597 35.78 3.11 2.69
CA LEU A 597 35.15 4.31 3.24
C LEU A 597 35.04 5.36 2.13
N SER A 598 33.96 6.15 2.12
CA SER A 598 33.93 7.38 1.31
C SER A 598 34.71 8.47 2.01
N VAL A 599 35.55 9.19 1.28
CA VAL A 599 36.35 10.31 1.83
C VAL A 599 35.43 11.42 2.36
N SER A 600 34.28 11.64 1.75
CA SER A 600 33.26 12.60 2.22
C SER A 600 32.71 12.31 3.61
N ASN A 601 32.82 11.07 4.09
CA ASN A 601 32.34 10.65 5.41
C ASN A 601 33.41 10.77 6.51
N LEU A 602 34.64 11.18 6.16
CA LEU A 602 35.70 11.36 7.13
C LEU A 602 35.50 12.63 7.98
N PRO A 603 35.87 12.62 9.25
CA PRO A 603 35.81 13.81 10.10
C PRO A 603 36.67 14.93 9.53
N GLY A 604 36.15 16.15 9.58
CA GLY A 604 36.88 17.35 9.10
C GLY A 604 38.14 17.67 9.89
N GLY A 605 39.03 18.47 9.31
CA GLY A 605 40.33 18.81 9.85
C GLY A 605 40.36 19.69 11.10
N ARG A 606 39.21 20.13 11.63
CA ARG A 606 39.12 20.91 12.89
C ARG A 606 39.17 19.98 14.10
N GLY A 607 40.33 19.45 14.45
CA GLY A 607 40.49 18.56 15.59
C GLY A 607 41.53 17.48 15.34
N MET A 608 41.56 16.46 16.20
CA MET A 608 42.50 15.34 16.07
C MET A 608 41.96 14.16 15.26
N GLY A 609 40.75 14.29 14.69
CA GLY A 609 40.08 13.23 13.97
C GLY A 609 39.29 12.26 14.86
N GLU A 610 38.86 11.15 14.30
CA GLU A 610 38.17 10.08 15.00
C GLU A 610 38.85 8.72 14.74
N PRO A 611 38.72 7.75 15.65
CA PRO A 611 39.29 6.43 15.42
C PRO A 611 38.62 5.74 14.21
N LEU A 612 39.40 5.25 13.26
CA LEU A 612 38.91 4.52 12.08
C LEU A 612 38.05 3.33 12.47
N ARG A 613 38.35 2.68 13.61
CA ARG A 613 37.56 1.53 14.11
C ARG A 613 36.10 1.86 14.51
N LEU A 614 35.77 3.14 14.67
CA LEU A 614 34.37 3.56 14.86
C LEU A 614 33.62 3.67 13.54
N MET A 615 34.34 3.79 12.42
CA MET A 615 33.76 3.92 11.08
C MET A 615 33.59 2.55 10.40
N VAL A 616 34.49 1.59 10.73
CA VAL A 616 34.48 0.22 10.23
C VAL A 616 34.60 -0.77 11.39
N ASP A 617 34.13 -2.00 11.21
CA ASP A 617 34.15 -3.04 12.25
C ASP A 617 35.55 -3.69 12.32
N LEU A 618 36.56 -2.87 12.67
CA LEU A 618 37.96 -3.30 12.82
C LEU A 618 38.15 -3.90 14.23
N PRO A 619 38.49 -5.20 14.37
CA PRO A 619 38.75 -5.82 15.66
C PRO A 619 39.87 -5.11 16.42
N ASN A 620 39.81 -5.11 17.76
CA ASN A 620 40.79 -4.42 18.61
C ASN A 620 42.22 -4.93 18.42
N GLU A 621 42.39 -6.18 18.04
CA GLU A 621 43.71 -6.84 17.82
C GLU A 621 44.26 -6.60 16.41
N ALA A 622 43.44 -6.01 15.50
CA ALA A 622 43.84 -5.75 14.12
C ALA A 622 44.40 -4.33 13.99
N GLU A 623 45.49 -4.21 13.25
CA GLU A 623 46.17 -2.97 12.89
C GLU A 623 45.98 -2.64 11.41
N ILE A 624 46.02 -1.37 11.06
CA ILE A 624 45.96 -0.94 9.66
C ILE A 624 47.34 -1.21 9.06
N VAL A 625 47.44 -2.02 8.03
CA VAL A 625 48.70 -2.33 7.33
C VAL A 625 48.96 -1.28 6.23
N ALA A 626 47.92 -0.99 5.42
CA ALA A 626 48.00 0.01 4.34
C ALA A 626 46.71 0.84 4.27
N LEU A 627 46.86 2.10 3.87
CA LEU A 627 45.78 3.05 3.68
C LEU A 627 46.06 3.84 2.38
N PHE A 628 45.12 3.80 1.42
CA PHE A 628 45.31 4.42 0.11
C PHE A 628 43.97 4.71 -0.57
N ILE A 629 43.98 5.55 -1.60
CA ILE A 629 42.82 5.84 -2.44
C ILE A 629 42.69 4.77 -3.52
N HIS A 630 41.48 4.25 -3.69
CA HIS A 630 41.12 3.31 -4.74
C HIS A 630 41.40 3.93 -6.13
N GLN A 631 42.00 3.17 -7.00
CA GLN A 631 42.20 3.52 -8.40
C GLN A 631 41.71 2.38 -9.29
N PRO A 632 40.73 2.62 -10.18
CA PRO A 632 40.21 1.59 -11.09
C PRO A 632 41.34 0.93 -11.90
N GLY A 633 41.31 -0.38 -11.98
CA GLY A 633 42.31 -1.17 -12.73
C GLY A 633 43.68 -1.34 -12.07
N ARG A 634 43.99 -0.64 -10.95
CA ARG A 634 45.20 -0.84 -10.21
C ARG A 634 45.21 -2.18 -9.45
N LYS A 635 46.37 -2.81 -9.34
CA LYS A 635 46.56 -4.07 -8.62
C LYS A 635 47.44 -3.90 -7.41
N GLN A 636 47.17 -4.67 -6.37
CA GLN A 636 47.97 -4.71 -5.11
C GLN A 636 48.56 -6.10 -4.94
N LEU A 637 49.82 -6.13 -4.47
CA LEU A 637 50.45 -7.34 -3.95
C LEU A 637 50.16 -7.42 -2.44
N VAL A 638 49.47 -8.46 -2.01
CA VAL A 638 49.19 -8.72 -0.59
C VAL A 638 49.99 -9.91 -0.09
N ALA A 639 50.58 -9.79 1.08
CA ALA A 639 51.41 -10.85 1.67
C ALA A 639 51.24 -10.96 3.17
N SER A 640 51.42 -12.18 3.72
CA SER A 640 51.35 -12.49 5.13
C SER A 640 52.74 -12.63 5.73
N THR A 641 52.86 -12.44 7.08
CA THR A 641 54.10 -12.74 7.83
C THR A 641 54.60 -14.17 7.59
N GLY A 642 53.71 -15.12 7.26
CA GLY A 642 54.08 -16.50 6.89
C GLY A 642 54.77 -16.62 5.54
N GLY A 643 54.86 -15.56 4.75
CA GLY A 643 55.48 -15.52 3.43
C GLY A 643 54.62 -16.12 2.29
N ASP A 644 53.35 -16.12 2.44
CA ASP A 644 52.39 -16.44 1.39
C ASP A 644 51.75 -15.13 0.89
N GLY A 645 51.56 -14.99 -0.42
CA GLY A 645 50.98 -13.80 -1.03
C GLY A 645 50.48 -14.02 -2.45
N PHE A 646 49.78 -13.03 -3.01
CA PHE A 646 49.25 -13.01 -4.37
C PHE A 646 48.91 -11.58 -4.82
N ILE A 647 48.61 -11.43 -6.08
CA ILE A 647 48.16 -10.17 -6.68
C ILE A 647 46.67 -10.11 -6.67
N VAL A 648 46.09 -8.95 -6.30
CA VAL A 648 44.62 -8.74 -6.32
C VAL A 648 44.30 -7.38 -6.98
N ALA A 649 43.26 -7.33 -7.80
CA ALA A 649 42.75 -6.09 -8.36
C ALA A 649 42.00 -5.28 -7.28
N GLU A 650 42.18 -3.97 -7.23
CA GLU A 650 41.53 -3.09 -6.25
C GLU A 650 40.00 -3.11 -6.43
N ASP A 651 39.51 -3.22 -7.66
CA ASP A 651 38.09 -3.28 -7.94
C ASP A 651 37.43 -4.52 -7.30
N GLU A 652 38.19 -5.61 -7.16
CA GLU A 652 37.72 -6.87 -6.57
C GLU A 652 37.75 -6.89 -5.04
N VAL A 653 38.35 -5.90 -4.40
CA VAL A 653 38.46 -5.86 -2.92
C VAL A 653 37.60 -4.79 -2.27
N LEU A 654 36.80 -4.07 -3.04
CA LEU A 654 35.84 -3.11 -2.50
C LEU A 654 34.85 -3.80 -1.55
N ALA A 655 34.77 -3.31 -0.33
CA ALA A 655 33.86 -3.81 0.69
C ALA A 655 32.56 -3.02 0.69
N GLN A 656 31.43 -3.71 0.60
CA GLN A 656 30.08 -3.11 0.63
C GLN A 656 29.54 -2.92 2.05
N THR A 657 30.19 -3.54 3.06
CA THR A 657 29.74 -3.49 4.45
C THR A 657 30.85 -3.03 5.38
N ARG A 658 30.48 -2.50 6.55
CA ARG A 658 31.44 -2.04 7.59
C ARG A 658 32.33 -3.17 8.12
N SER A 659 31.89 -4.43 8.01
CA SER A 659 32.67 -5.61 8.42
C SER A 659 33.84 -5.95 7.50
N GLY A 660 33.97 -5.23 6.36
CA GLY A 660 35.04 -5.41 5.40
C GLY A 660 34.97 -6.72 4.60
N LYS A 661 35.78 -6.82 3.55
CA LYS A 661 35.88 -8.00 2.67
C LYS A 661 37.14 -8.82 3.00
N GLN A 662 36.97 -10.10 3.34
CA GLN A 662 38.11 -11.01 3.57
C GLN A 662 38.78 -11.33 2.24
N VAL A 663 40.07 -11.02 2.11
CA VAL A 663 40.86 -11.23 0.90
C VAL A 663 42.03 -12.17 1.16
N LEU A 664 42.90 -11.85 2.11
CA LEU A 664 44.04 -12.71 2.46
C LEU A 664 43.65 -13.66 3.61
N ASN A 665 43.58 -14.95 3.31
CA ASN A 665 43.30 -15.99 4.30
C ASN A 665 44.58 -16.48 4.98
N MET A 666 44.62 -16.40 6.27
CA MET A 666 45.80 -16.78 7.08
C MET A 666 45.42 -17.74 8.20
N LYS A 667 46.38 -18.52 8.66
CA LYS A 667 46.24 -19.37 9.87
C LYS A 667 47.04 -18.73 11.00
N ALA A 668 46.46 -18.60 12.16
CA ALA A 668 47.20 -18.13 13.33
C ALA A 668 48.52 -18.90 13.53
N PRO A 669 49.62 -18.26 13.91
CA PRO A 669 49.75 -16.88 14.33
C PRO A 669 50.03 -15.84 13.19
N ALA A 670 49.98 -16.25 11.90
CA ALA A 670 50.30 -15.36 10.79
C ALA A 670 49.30 -14.19 10.67
N LYS A 671 49.82 -13.00 10.38
CA LYS A 671 49.07 -11.75 10.12
C LYS A 671 49.35 -11.24 8.71
N ALA A 672 48.50 -10.40 8.16
CA ALA A 672 48.81 -9.65 6.95
C ALA A 672 49.90 -8.65 7.28
N LEU A 673 50.89 -8.53 6.38
CA LEU A 673 52.11 -7.75 6.61
C LEU A 673 52.28 -6.65 5.59
N VAL A 674 52.06 -6.95 4.31
CA VAL A 674 52.31 -6.03 3.19
C VAL A 674 51.06 -5.94 2.29
N CYS A 675 50.78 -4.73 1.84
CA CYS A 675 49.87 -4.42 0.74
C CYS A 675 50.55 -3.25 -0.02
N THR A 676 51.06 -3.54 -1.21
CA THR A 676 51.81 -2.59 -2.02
C THR A 676 51.34 -2.60 -3.47
N PRO A 677 51.28 -1.43 -4.14
CA PRO A 677 50.93 -1.36 -5.54
C PRO A 677 51.86 -2.22 -6.41
N VAL A 678 51.30 -2.93 -7.37
CA VAL A 678 52.10 -3.71 -8.33
C VAL A 678 52.64 -2.77 -9.39
N SER A 679 54.00 -2.73 -9.52
CA SER A 679 54.69 -1.98 -10.52
C SER A 679 55.87 -2.80 -11.09
N GLY A 680 56.20 -2.62 -12.35
CA GLY A 680 57.30 -3.33 -13.03
C GLY A 680 57.00 -4.80 -13.30
N ASP A 681 58.08 -5.58 -13.47
CA ASP A 681 58.09 -6.95 -13.93
C ASP A 681 58.69 -7.98 -12.96
N SER A 682 59.18 -7.50 -11.81
CA SER A 682 59.91 -8.30 -10.85
C SER A 682 59.45 -8.06 -9.41
N VAL A 683 59.62 -9.07 -8.57
CA VAL A 683 59.27 -9.08 -7.15
C VAL A 683 60.56 -9.31 -6.31
N ALA A 684 60.75 -8.47 -5.31
CA ALA A 684 61.83 -8.70 -4.33
C ALA A 684 61.21 -8.97 -2.96
N CYS A 685 61.61 -10.05 -2.34
CA CYS A 685 61.23 -10.44 -0.96
C CYS A 685 62.41 -10.43 -0.05
N VAL A 686 62.26 -10.00 1.19
CA VAL A 686 63.26 -10.13 2.25
C VAL A 686 62.63 -10.78 3.50
N GLY A 687 63.33 -11.75 4.05
CA GLY A 687 62.95 -12.38 5.29
C GLY A 687 63.55 -11.75 6.52
N GLU A 688 62.99 -12.05 7.70
CA GLU A 688 63.56 -11.69 9.02
C GLU A 688 65.01 -12.24 9.16
N ASN A 689 65.33 -13.33 8.45
CA ASN A 689 66.68 -13.95 8.38
C ASN A 689 67.64 -13.20 7.46
N ARG A 690 67.31 -11.97 7.01
CA ARG A 690 68.08 -11.10 6.12
C ARG A 690 68.41 -11.73 4.75
N LYS A 691 67.64 -12.67 4.26
CA LYS A 691 67.80 -13.21 2.91
C LYS A 691 66.87 -12.52 1.94
N VAL A 692 67.42 -12.05 0.85
CA VAL A 692 66.71 -11.46 -0.27
C VAL A 692 66.53 -12.50 -1.36
N LEU A 693 65.37 -12.48 -1.98
CA LEU A 693 65.02 -13.27 -3.15
C LEU A 693 64.37 -12.38 -4.19
N VAL A 694 64.80 -12.44 -5.43
CA VAL A 694 64.21 -11.77 -6.58
C VAL A 694 63.70 -12.82 -7.56
N PHE A 695 62.46 -12.64 -8.07
CA PHE A 695 61.84 -13.52 -9.04
C PHE A 695 60.87 -12.75 -9.95
N PRO A 696 60.53 -13.24 -11.15
CA PRO A 696 59.58 -12.60 -12.07
C PRO A 696 58.19 -12.45 -11.50
N LEU A 697 57.54 -11.29 -11.73
CA LEU A 697 56.18 -10.99 -11.25
C LEU A 697 55.14 -12.00 -11.79
N GLU A 698 55.36 -12.51 -13.02
CA GLU A 698 54.49 -13.52 -13.65
C GLU A 698 54.38 -14.84 -12.88
N GLU A 699 55.30 -15.14 -11.97
CA GLU A 699 55.18 -16.31 -11.07
C GLU A 699 54.14 -16.14 -9.97
N LEU A 700 53.52 -14.95 -9.79
CA LEU A 700 52.48 -14.69 -8.83
C LEU A 700 51.10 -14.80 -9.48
N PRO A 701 50.20 -15.59 -8.88
CA PRO A 701 48.83 -15.66 -9.36
C PRO A 701 48.06 -14.40 -9.04
N GLU A 702 47.15 -13.98 -9.89
CA GLU A 702 46.11 -13.03 -9.61
C GLU A 702 44.90 -13.75 -9.03
N MET A 703 44.42 -13.33 -7.84
CA MET A 703 43.35 -13.98 -7.11
C MET A 703 42.46 -12.94 -6.45
N THR A 704 41.17 -13.21 -6.38
CA THR A 704 40.20 -12.33 -5.69
C THR A 704 40.19 -12.56 -4.18
N ARG A 705 40.56 -13.78 -3.74
CA ARG A 705 40.63 -14.20 -2.34
C ARG A 705 41.40 -15.49 -2.19
N GLY A 706 42.18 -15.64 -1.15
CA GLY A 706 42.85 -16.91 -0.85
C GLY A 706 44.01 -16.76 0.14
N LYS A 707 44.77 -17.85 0.31
CA LYS A 707 46.02 -17.88 1.05
C LYS A 707 47.19 -17.32 0.22
N GLY A 708 47.07 -17.42 -1.12
CA GLY A 708 48.15 -17.16 -2.03
C GLY A 708 49.15 -18.29 -2.15
N VAL A 709 50.27 -17.96 -2.75
CA VAL A 709 51.40 -18.87 -2.97
C VAL A 709 52.61 -18.47 -2.12
N ARG A 710 53.48 -19.43 -1.82
CA ARG A 710 54.70 -19.19 -1.08
C ARG A 710 55.61 -18.27 -1.90
N LEU A 711 55.98 -17.11 -1.32
CA LEU A 711 56.90 -16.15 -1.96
C LEU A 711 58.35 -16.59 -1.78
N GLN A 712 58.79 -16.81 -0.53
CA GLN A 712 60.12 -17.24 -0.17
C GLN A 712 60.08 -18.34 0.90
N ARG A 713 61.11 -19.20 0.95
CA ARG A 713 61.22 -20.30 1.93
C ARG A 713 62.07 -19.84 3.10
N TYR A 714 61.54 -19.94 4.28
CA TYR A 714 62.24 -19.62 5.53
C TYR A 714 62.53 -20.93 6.30
N LYS A 715 63.75 -21.03 6.91
CA LYS A 715 64.03 -22.05 7.92
C LYS A 715 63.61 -21.57 9.29
N ASP A 716 63.92 -20.29 9.59
CA ASP A 716 63.61 -19.57 10.82
C ASP A 716 63.07 -18.19 10.46
N GLY A 717 62.12 -17.67 11.27
CA GLY A 717 61.47 -16.42 11.02
C GLY A 717 60.42 -16.47 9.90
N GLY A 718 60.01 -15.27 9.41
CA GLY A 718 58.97 -15.09 8.39
C GLY A 718 59.40 -14.06 7.33
N LEU A 719 58.40 -13.63 6.57
CA LEU A 719 58.55 -12.50 5.65
C LEU A 719 58.68 -11.22 6.45
N SER A 720 59.67 -10.36 6.09
CA SER A 720 59.83 -9.02 6.65
C SER A 720 59.28 -7.94 5.74
N ASP A 721 59.54 -8.05 4.40
CA ASP A 721 59.01 -7.11 3.42
C ASP A 721 58.98 -7.70 2.02
N VAL A 722 58.14 -7.11 1.15
CA VAL A 722 58.05 -7.45 -0.28
C VAL A 722 57.67 -6.23 -1.10
N ILE A 723 58.37 -6.00 -2.20
CA ILE A 723 58.02 -4.95 -3.18
C ILE A 723 58.05 -5.50 -4.60
N THR A 724 57.46 -4.74 -5.50
CA THR A 724 57.54 -4.96 -6.95
C THR A 724 58.36 -3.84 -7.57
N PHE A 725 59.10 -4.13 -8.63
CA PHE A 725 60.00 -3.16 -9.28
C PHE A 725 60.25 -3.58 -10.75
N THR A 726 60.82 -2.66 -11.54
CA THR A 726 61.26 -2.93 -12.90
C THR A 726 62.71 -3.45 -12.89
N LEU A 727 62.94 -4.66 -13.38
CA LEU A 727 64.28 -5.28 -13.33
C LEU A 727 65.33 -4.42 -14.01
N ALA A 728 65.02 -3.75 -15.12
CA ALA A 728 65.91 -2.87 -15.85
C ALA A 728 66.32 -1.62 -15.08
N GLU A 729 65.44 -1.13 -14.20
CA GLU A 729 65.70 0.04 -13.35
C GLU A 729 66.49 -0.33 -12.06
N GLY A 730 66.42 -1.61 -11.68
CA GLY A 730 67.12 -2.15 -10.54
C GLY A 730 66.31 -2.09 -9.22
N LEU A 731 66.78 -2.78 -8.20
CA LEU A 731 66.17 -2.84 -6.88
C LEU A 731 66.74 -1.71 -6.00
N SER A 732 65.89 -0.84 -5.48
CA SER A 732 66.25 0.30 -4.64
C SER A 732 65.79 0.12 -3.21
N TRP A 733 66.57 0.62 -2.24
CA TRP A 733 66.26 0.73 -0.84
C TRP A 733 66.93 1.93 -0.19
N LEU A 734 66.49 2.35 1.00
CA LEU A 734 67.13 3.34 1.81
C LEU A 734 68.20 2.68 2.71
N ASP A 735 69.46 3.16 2.64
CA ASP A 735 70.50 2.67 3.56
C ASP A 735 70.30 3.26 4.99
N PRO A 736 70.98 2.73 6.04
CA PRO A 736 70.83 3.23 7.39
C PRO A 736 71.23 4.72 7.58
N ALA A 737 71.81 5.33 6.56
CA ALA A 737 72.12 6.77 6.54
C ALA A 737 71.10 7.61 5.77
N GLY A 738 69.94 6.97 5.33
CA GLY A 738 68.89 7.65 4.64
C GLY A 738 69.17 7.93 3.14
N ARG A 739 70.14 7.27 2.54
CA ARG A 739 70.49 7.45 1.13
C ARG A 739 69.94 6.32 0.31
N THR A 740 69.32 6.64 -0.82
CA THR A 740 68.85 5.65 -1.76
C THR A 740 69.98 4.89 -2.37
N ARG A 741 69.95 3.57 -2.25
CA ARG A 741 70.84 2.65 -2.96
C ARG A 741 70.08 1.85 -4.00
N THR A 742 70.58 1.81 -5.20
CA THR A 742 70.01 1.03 -6.31
C THR A 742 71.02 -0.01 -6.79
N VAL A 743 70.57 -1.25 -6.88
CA VAL A 743 71.38 -2.36 -7.40
C VAL A 743 70.73 -2.81 -8.71
N THR A 744 71.56 -2.88 -9.77
CA THR A 744 71.11 -3.29 -11.12
C THR A 744 71.78 -4.61 -11.53
N SER A 745 71.35 -5.21 -12.61
CA SER A 745 72.06 -6.36 -13.22
C SER A 745 73.48 -5.92 -13.67
N PRO A 746 74.56 -6.70 -13.42
CA PRO A 746 74.57 -8.13 -13.04
C PRO A 746 74.57 -8.41 -11.51
N GLU A 747 74.70 -7.38 -10.63
CA GLU A 747 74.76 -7.61 -9.19
C GLU A 747 73.42 -8.22 -8.65
N LEU A 748 72.31 -7.87 -9.28
CA LEU A 748 70.98 -8.35 -8.89
C LEU A 748 70.84 -9.85 -9.18
N ASP A 749 71.57 -10.40 -10.14
CA ASP A 749 71.51 -11.81 -10.52
C ASP A 749 71.88 -12.76 -9.35
N GLU A 750 72.66 -12.27 -8.35
CA GLU A 750 72.95 -13.07 -7.16
C GLU A 750 71.72 -13.45 -6.36
N TRP A 751 70.67 -12.59 -6.35
CA TRP A 751 69.40 -12.82 -5.61
C TRP A 751 68.30 -13.36 -6.48
N HIS A 752 68.53 -13.44 -7.80
CA HIS A 752 67.51 -13.93 -8.76
C HIS A 752 67.44 -15.46 -8.68
N ALA A 753 66.24 -15.99 -8.38
CA ALA A 753 65.98 -17.43 -8.36
C ALA A 753 64.45 -17.65 -8.50
N LYS A 754 64.01 -18.92 -8.68
CA LYS A 754 62.60 -19.27 -8.72
C LYS A 754 61.89 -18.91 -7.41
N ARG A 755 60.65 -18.48 -7.55
CA ARG A 755 59.76 -18.25 -6.38
C ARG A 755 59.84 -19.44 -5.40
N ALA A 756 59.64 -19.19 -4.14
CA ALA A 756 59.76 -20.16 -3.04
C ALA A 756 61.16 -20.72 -2.81
N SER A 757 62.22 -20.14 -3.40
CA SER A 757 63.61 -20.43 -3.04
C SER A 757 63.97 -19.80 -1.67
N ALA A 758 65.09 -20.17 -1.07
CA ALA A 758 65.50 -19.68 0.24
C ALA A 758 66.08 -18.24 0.18
N GLY A 759 66.50 -17.77 -1.02
CA GLY A 759 67.20 -16.50 -1.20
C GLY A 759 68.63 -16.51 -0.69
N ARG A 760 69.35 -15.39 -0.86
CA ARG A 760 70.74 -15.16 -0.40
C ARG A 760 70.80 -13.98 0.55
N MET A 761 71.87 -13.89 1.35
CA MET A 761 72.09 -12.80 2.30
C MET A 761 71.96 -11.45 1.61
N ALA A 762 71.30 -10.50 2.29
CA ALA A 762 71.16 -9.14 1.81
C ALA A 762 72.54 -8.46 1.61
N PRO A 763 72.65 -7.52 0.68
CA PRO A 763 73.91 -6.80 0.40
C PRO A 763 74.40 -6.01 1.61
N ARG A 764 75.68 -5.66 1.62
CA ARG A 764 76.26 -4.77 2.63
C ARG A 764 75.57 -3.40 2.58
N GLY A 765 75.13 -2.89 3.73
CA GLY A 765 74.42 -1.60 3.83
C GLY A 765 72.91 -1.74 3.64
N PHE A 766 72.33 -2.97 3.53
CA PHE A 766 70.89 -3.20 3.59
C PHE A 766 70.34 -2.87 5.00
N PRO A 767 69.18 -2.26 5.15
CA PRO A 767 68.60 -1.83 6.42
C PRO A 767 68.54 -2.95 7.47
N ARG A 768 68.69 -2.59 8.76
CA ARG A 768 68.65 -3.55 9.87
C ARG A 768 67.27 -4.09 10.19
N ASP A 769 66.26 -3.32 9.87
CA ASP A 769 64.84 -3.67 10.01
C ASP A 769 64.33 -4.63 8.91
N ASN A 770 65.20 -4.93 7.92
CA ASN A 770 64.90 -5.80 6.78
C ASN A 770 63.73 -5.30 5.92
N LYS A 771 63.68 -3.99 5.65
CA LYS A 771 62.69 -3.37 4.77
C LYS A 771 63.35 -2.71 3.57
N PHE A 772 62.62 -2.64 2.46
CA PHE A 772 63.03 -1.96 1.25
C PHE A 772 62.69 -0.46 1.29
N THR A 773 61.65 -0.09 2.03
CA THR A 773 61.12 1.28 2.15
C THR A 773 61.17 1.78 3.60
#